data_6021624942da97191f4aa8da2e42c964
#
_entry.id   6021624942da97191f4aa8da2e42c964
#
_cell.length_a   1.000
_cell.length_b   1.000
_cell.length_c   1.000
_cell.angle_alpha   90.00
_cell.angle_beta   90.00
_cell.angle_gamma   90.00
#
_symmetry.space_group_name_H-M   'P 1'
#
loop_
_entity.id
_entity.type
_entity.pdbx_description
1 polymer ?
#
loop_
_entity_poly.entity_id
_entity_poly.type
_entity_poly.pdbx_seq_one_letter_code
_entity_poly.pdbx_strand_id
1 'polypeptide(L)'
;MALSFTAYLIYLVIGLPSLQQLENPTPELATKVYSYDGELLGQFYIKQRAYTPIDSIPKNLINALIATEDRKFYRHWGIDFDRVLKAMVKNILSFKIREGASTITQQLARNLYLSQELSLTRKIREAITAIQIERNYTKEEILEMYLNIAYFGMSAYGVESASFVYFGKSPRELTLAECALLVGMLRSPARYNPFEYPDRAIKIRDVVLKNMLITGFITEEEYEKARKEPLNLNRGREYIYSGIAPHFLEYVRLQLLKKAEKYGFNIYKDGLIVYTTLDARMQRHAIKAVKEQLDELQKEFDKVWKWNRELLNAVLDKAIKQSPKYLEADPLEKDKVYRELLNDKAFVDSVKREATRIQVGFVAIEPQTGYIKAMVGSSNFEIFKYGLNHATQIKRQPGSAFKPFVYTVAIDNGYSPAYQLLNQPITVIMANGEKWTPSNFDGTFGGKVTLREALKMSINVVAVRVLQELAPINQVIDYAHRMGIKTEIPPFESIALGTAEVVPLEITSAYGVFANEGVYVEPVGILRIEDRFGNVIEEATPEKREVISRETAYIITNMLEDAVNSGTGTRVRQFFHLPCAGKTGTTQDFADAWFIGYTPNLVAGVWLGFDDRRITFGTTFGQGGRAAAPLWGRFMKYVYDDPEINMPILDFEQPPDVVSATICAESQKLATPYCPQKITDIFIRKYLPVKQCDIHTSEQKPRIMF
;
A
#
# COMPACT_ATOMS: atom_id res chain seq x y z
N MET A 1 23.11 39.72 43.72
CA MET A 1 22.47 40.14 42.47
C MET A 1 23.41 40.17 41.27
N ALA A 2 24.56 40.86 41.30
CA ALA A 2 25.50 40.90 40.16
C ALA A 2 26.03 39.51 39.75
N LEU A 3 26.47 38.67 40.70
CA LEU A 3 26.95 37.30 40.46
C LEU A 3 25.87 36.38 39.86
N SER A 4 24.63 36.48 40.34
CA SER A 4 23.51 35.69 39.82
C SER A 4 23.12 36.12 38.38
N PHE A 5 23.24 37.41 38.10
CA PHE A 5 22.99 37.94 36.75
C PHE A 5 24.10 37.54 35.77
N THR A 6 25.36 37.58 36.22
CA THR A 6 26.50 37.12 35.41
C THR A 6 26.42 35.62 35.12
N ALA A 7 26.07 34.80 36.14
CA ALA A 7 25.88 33.37 35.97
C ALA A 7 24.73 33.08 35.00
N TYR A 8 23.64 33.83 35.04
CA TYR A 8 22.55 33.73 34.11
C TYR A 8 22.94 34.14 32.68
N LEU A 9 23.72 35.19 32.50
CA LEU A 9 24.27 35.58 31.21
C LEU A 9 25.21 34.51 30.64
N ILE A 10 26.07 33.92 31.45
CA ILE A 10 26.93 32.80 31.06
C ILE A 10 26.08 31.59 30.64
N TYR A 11 25.06 31.24 31.39
CA TYR A 11 24.11 30.16 31.04
C TYR A 11 23.39 30.42 29.70
N LEU A 12 23.02 31.64 29.38
CA LEU A 12 22.41 32.02 28.10
C LEU A 12 23.38 31.83 26.94
N VAL A 13 24.67 32.10 27.13
CA VAL A 13 25.71 32.04 26.10
C VAL A 13 26.22 30.62 25.87
N ILE A 14 26.35 29.81 26.92
CA ILE A 14 26.85 28.41 26.85
C ILE A 14 25.94 27.49 25.95
N GLY A 15 24.70 27.85 25.77
CA GLY A 15 23.78 27.06 24.92
C GLY A 15 23.56 27.61 23.50
N LEU A 16 24.38 28.57 23.06
CA LEU A 16 24.28 29.13 21.71
C LEU A 16 24.99 28.22 20.70
N PRO A 17 24.38 27.97 19.53
CA PRO A 17 24.99 27.17 18.49
C PRO A 17 26.23 27.82 17.89
N SER A 18 27.18 27.00 17.43
CA SER A 18 28.39 27.51 16.77
C SER A 18 28.05 28.04 15.36
N LEU A 19 28.75 29.10 14.93
CA LEU A 19 28.59 29.66 13.59
C LEU A 19 28.96 28.68 12.47
N GLN A 20 29.81 27.68 12.72
CA GLN A 20 30.11 26.58 11.78
C GLN A 20 28.89 25.74 11.39
N GLN A 21 27.89 25.66 12.26
CA GLN A 21 26.62 25.02 11.95
C GLN A 21 25.73 25.84 10.98
N LEU A 22 26.00 27.16 10.88
CA LEU A 22 25.36 28.05 9.89
C LEU A 22 25.99 27.92 8.51
N GLU A 23 27.29 27.73 8.43
CA GLU A 23 28.04 27.65 7.16
C GLU A 23 27.84 26.32 6.46
N ASN A 24 27.52 25.27 7.20
CA ASN A 24 27.15 23.96 6.67
C ASN A 24 25.82 23.53 7.27
N PRO A 25 24.67 24.03 6.80
CA PRO A 25 23.41 23.37 7.08
C PRO A 25 23.55 21.93 6.58
N THR A 26 23.50 20.95 7.49
CA THR A 26 23.59 19.54 7.12
C THR A 26 22.60 19.32 5.98
N PRO A 27 23.07 18.96 4.77
CA PRO A 27 22.18 18.78 3.65
C PRO A 27 21.15 17.71 4.05
N GLU A 28 19.87 17.99 3.81
CA GLU A 28 18.85 16.97 3.97
C GLU A 28 19.17 15.85 3.00
N LEU A 29 19.50 14.71 3.55
CA LEU A 29 19.88 13.55 2.77
C LEU A 29 18.64 12.74 2.45
N ALA A 30 18.47 12.41 1.18
CA ALA A 30 17.43 11.50 0.74
C ALA A 30 17.56 10.15 1.45
N THR A 31 16.45 9.61 1.94
CA THR A 31 16.41 8.21 2.38
C THR A 31 16.54 7.30 1.17
N LYS A 32 17.53 6.43 1.17
CA LYS A 32 17.79 5.46 0.10
C LYS A 32 17.18 4.11 0.46
N VAL A 33 16.50 3.50 -0.49
CA VAL A 33 15.84 2.21 -0.32
C VAL A 33 16.49 1.19 -1.26
N TYR A 34 17.08 0.17 -0.68
CA TYR A 34 17.80 -0.89 -1.41
C TYR A 34 16.99 -2.19 -1.41
N SER A 35 17.09 -2.93 -2.51
CA SER A 35 16.60 -4.30 -2.62
C SER A 35 17.47 -5.26 -1.78
N TYR A 36 16.99 -6.50 -1.64
CA TYR A 36 17.72 -7.57 -0.97
C TYR A 36 19.06 -7.89 -1.65
N ASP A 37 19.10 -7.83 -2.97
CA ASP A 37 20.28 -8.03 -3.82
C ASP A 37 21.14 -6.76 -4.01
N GLY A 38 20.84 -5.68 -3.25
CA GLY A 38 21.66 -4.47 -3.14
C GLY A 38 21.42 -3.42 -4.22
N GLU A 39 20.42 -3.57 -5.07
CA GLU A 39 20.06 -2.56 -6.06
C GLU A 39 19.28 -1.40 -5.43
N LEU A 40 19.54 -0.17 -5.84
CA LEU A 40 18.79 1.01 -5.40
C LEU A 40 17.39 1.00 -6.03
N LEU A 41 16.37 0.65 -5.24
CA LEU A 41 14.97 0.64 -5.67
C LEU A 41 14.37 2.04 -5.84
N GLY A 42 14.80 2.98 -5.01
CA GLY A 42 14.32 4.35 -5.04
C GLY A 42 14.80 5.18 -3.87
N GLN A 43 14.35 6.42 -3.83
CA GLN A 43 14.73 7.37 -2.79
C GLN A 43 13.51 8.14 -2.31
N PHE A 44 13.42 8.38 -1.00
CA PHE A 44 12.46 9.29 -0.43
C PHE A 44 13.17 10.61 -0.12
N TYR A 45 12.78 11.64 -0.80
CA TYR A 45 13.27 12.99 -0.57
C TYR A 45 12.14 13.98 -0.83
N ILE A 46 12.22 15.10 -0.18
CA ILE A 46 11.45 16.26 -0.60
C ILE A 46 12.16 16.75 -1.84
N LYS A 47 11.51 16.67 -2.99
CA LYS A 47 12.10 17.09 -4.26
C LYS A 47 12.54 18.53 -4.11
N GLN A 48 13.84 18.71 -4.21
CA GLN A 48 14.57 19.96 -4.21
C GLN A 48 14.48 20.78 -2.90
N ARG A 49 15.44 20.54 -1.99
CA ARG A 49 16.29 21.67 -1.62
C ARG A 49 17.43 21.75 -2.62
N ALA A 50 17.16 22.13 -3.81
CA ALA A 50 18.14 22.91 -4.53
C ALA A 50 18.22 24.21 -3.73
N TYR A 51 19.35 24.44 -3.07
CA TYR A 51 19.67 25.73 -2.48
C TYR A 51 19.45 26.75 -3.60
N THR A 52 18.50 27.64 -3.39
CA THR A 52 18.12 28.64 -4.38
C THR A 52 18.92 29.89 -4.06
N PRO A 53 19.95 30.21 -4.87
CA PRO A 53 20.71 31.45 -4.67
C PRO A 53 19.77 32.65 -4.74
N ILE A 54 20.11 33.71 -4.02
CA ILE A 54 19.27 34.92 -3.93
C ILE A 54 18.92 35.49 -5.29
N ASP A 55 19.85 35.42 -6.25
CA ASP A 55 19.65 35.86 -7.64
C ASP A 55 18.63 35.03 -8.43
N SER A 56 18.29 33.85 -7.92
CA SER A 56 17.28 32.96 -8.49
C SER A 56 15.91 33.11 -7.83
N ILE A 57 15.83 33.90 -6.76
CA ILE A 57 14.60 34.20 -6.03
C ILE A 57 13.97 35.47 -6.60
N PRO A 58 12.69 35.46 -6.99
CA PRO A 58 12.02 36.64 -7.53
C PRO A 58 12.08 37.83 -6.58
N LYS A 59 12.42 39.02 -7.10
CA LYS A 59 12.38 40.26 -6.31
C LYS A 59 11.02 40.51 -5.65
N ASN A 60 9.94 40.11 -6.31
CA ASN A 60 8.58 40.19 -5.76
C ASN A 60 8.40 39.35 -4.48
N LEU A 61 9.04 38.18 -4.39
CA LEU A 61 8.97 37.34 -3.18
C LEU A 61 9.74 37.99 -2.02
N ILE A 62 10.96 38.51 -2.31
CA ILE A 62 11.78 39.24 -1.33
C ILE A 62 11.04 40.47 -0.82
N ASN A 63 10.49 41.27 -1.74
CA ASN A 63 9.73 42.48 -1.41
C ASN A 63 8.45 42.15 -0.59
N ALA A 64 7.74 41.08 -0.94
CA ALA A 64 6.57 40.60 -0.20
C ALA A 64 6.95 40.21 1.25
N LEU A 65 8.08 39.50 1.41
CA LEU A 65 8.58 39.09 2.71
C LEU A 65 8.92 40.31 3.57
N ILE A 66 9.69 41.24 3.03
CA ILE A 66 10.10 42.48 3.73
C ILE A 66 8.89 43.34 4.09
N ALA A 67 7.98 43.54 3.14
CA ALA A 67 6.76 44.34 3.36
C ALA A 67 5.86 43.79 4.46
N THR A 68 5.87 42.47 4.64
CA THR A 68 4.95 41.77 5.56
C THR A 68 5.59 41.46 6.91
N GLU A 69 6.79 40.89 6.90
CA GLU A 69 7.43 40.40 8.11
C GLU A 69 8.33 41.45 8.78
N ASP A 70 9.06 42.24 7.96
CA ASP A 70 10.11 43.12 8.52
C ASP A 70 10.39 44.35 7.64
N ARG A 71 9.54 45.39 7.75
CA ARG A 71 9.62 46.59 6.91
C ARG A 71 10.91 47.40 7.06
N LYS A 72 11.63 47.24 8.21
CA LYS A 72 12.90 47.93 8.50
C LYS A 72 14.10 47.00 8.34
N PHE A 73 13.96 45.84 7.66
CA PHE A 73 15.00 44.82 7.58
C PHE A 73 16.39 45.35 7.25
N TYR A 74 16.49 46.23 6.29
CA TYR A 74 17.79 46.86 5.90
C TYR A 74 18.28 47.97 6.86
N ARG A 75 17.55 48.31 7.94
CA ARG A 75 17.87 49.45 8.83
C ARG A 75 18.25 49.03 10.25
N HIS A 76 18.00 47.81 10.64
CA HIS A 76 18.32 47.32 11.99
C HIS A 76 19.39 46.24 11.97
N TRP A 77 19.95 45.93 13.14
CA TRP A 77 21.01 44.95 13.35
C TRP A 77 20.47 43.70 14.07
N GLY A 78 19.51 43.02 13.46
CA GLY A 78 18.90 41.80 13.96
C GLY A 78 17.67 42.00 14.84
N ILE A 79 17.53 43.17 15.48
CA ILE A 79 16.39 43.51 16.33
C ILE A 79 15.86 44.89 15.95
N ASP A 80 14.56 45.04 15.74
CA ASP A 80 13.85 46.32 15.60
C ASP A 80 13.34 46.78 16.97
N PHE A 81 14.21 47.56 17.71
CA PHE A 81 13.88 48.05 19.05
C PHE A 81 12.64 48.93 19.09
N ASP A 82 12.38 49.74 18.06
CA ASP A 82 11.16 50.57 17.98
C ASP A 82 9.90 49.73 17.92
N ARG A 83 9.96 48.64 17.13
CA ARG A 83 8.84 47.68 16.95
C ARG A 83 8.59 46.88 18.21
N VAL A 84 9.68 46.45 18.89
CA VAL A 84 9.61 45.74 20.18
C VAL A 84 8.96 46.60 21.24
N LEU A 85 9.40 47.89 21.38
CA LEU A 85 8.84 48.80 22.36
C LEU A 85 7.36 49.11 22.08
N LYS A 86 6.98 49.36 20.82
CA LYS A 86 5.59 49.61 20.42
C LYS A 86 4.71 48.40 20.69
N ALA A 87 5.18 47.19 20.35
CA ALA A 87 4.44 45.94 20.59
C ALA A 87 4.28 45.70 22.11
N MET A 88 5.29 45.98 22.91
CA MET A 88 5.24 45.82 24.35
C MET A 88 4.19 46.75 24.98
N VAL A 89 4.19 48.04 24.64
CA VAL A 89 3.18 49.00 25.08
C VAL A 89 1.77 48.60 24.69
N LYS A 90 1.59 48.19 23.41
CA LYS A 90 0.29 47.79 22.88
C LYS A 90 -0.26 46.50 23.50
N ASN A 91 0.60 45.51 23.73
CA ASN A 91 0.24 44.27 24.39
C ASN A 91 -0.11 44.46 25.87
N ILE A 92 0.62 45.36 26.59
CA ILE A 92 0.30 45.72 27.97
C ILE A 92 -1.05 46.44 28.06
N LEU A 93 -1.28 47.39 27.18
CA LEU A 93 -2.57 48.13 27.12
C LEU A 93 -3.77 47.29 26.73
N SER A 94 -3.56 46.26 25.95
CA SER A 94 -4.63 45.39 25.46
C SER A 94 -4.89 44.13 26.30
N PHE A 95 -4.10 43.84 27.30
CA PHE A 95 -4.09 42.60 28.10
C PHE A 95 -4.10 41.32 27.24
N LYS A 96 -3.68 41.41 25.99
CA LYS A 96 -3.63 40.29 25.02
C LYS A 96 -2.41 40.46 24.12
N ILE A 97 -1.74 39.35 23.78
CA ILE A 97 -0.68 39.34 22.76
C ILE A 97 -1.32 39.52 21.38
N ARG A 98 -1.35 40.74 20.86
CA ARG A 98 -1.96 41.08 19.57
C ARG A 98 -0.97 41.24 18.41
N GLU A 99 0.28 41.62 18.71
CA GLU A 99 1.31 41.87 17.69
C GLU A 99 2.62 41.15 18.04
N GLY A 100 3.19 40.46 17.03
CA GLY A 100 4.55 39.92 17.09
C GLY A 100 5.57 40.95 16.60
N ALA A 101 6.68 41.09 17.30
CA ALA A 101 7.76 42.03 16.99
C ALA A 101 9.04 41.36 16.52
N SER A 102 8.98 40.11 16.08
CA SER A 102 10.16 39.36 15.61
C SER A 102 10.59 39.81 14.21
N THR A 103 11.89 40.01 14.03
CA THR A 103 12.53 40.32 12.74
C THR A 103 12.73 39.02 11.91
N ILE A 104 13.01 39.14 10.60
CA ILE A 104 13.40 38.03 9.74
C ILE A 104 14.61 37.30 10.33
N THR A 105 15.62 38.03 10.80
CA THR A 105 16.83 37.44 11.38
C THR A 105 16.54 36.68 12.69
N GLN A 106 15.61 37.17 13.53
CA GLN A 106 15.16 36.43 14.71
C GLN A 106 14.39 35.16 14.35
N GLN A 107 13.58 35.21 13.27
CA GLN A 107 12.88 34.02 12.76
C GLN A 107 13.89 33.01 12.19
N LEU A 108 14.92 33.47 11.47
CA LEU A 108 16.02 32.63 11.01
C LEU A 108 16.72 31.93 12.17
N ALA A 109 17.13 32.68 13.19
CA ALA A 109 17.77 32.14 14.40
C ALA A 109 16.87 31.05 15.07
N ARG A 110 15.59 31.31 15.19
CA ARG A 110 14.64 30.35 15.74
C ARG A 110 14.54 29.07 14.89
N ASN A 111 14.48 29.19 13.57
CA ASN A 111 14.30 28.05 12.67
C ASN A 111 15.56 27.17 12.59
N LEU A 112 16.73 27.74 12.81
CA LEU A 112 18.02 27.03 12.76
C LEU A 112 18.37 26.29 14.05
N TYR A 113 18.02 26.87 15.23
CA TYR A 113 18.72 26.47 16.45
C TYR A 113 17.87 26.22 17.68
N LEU A 114 16.58 26.58 17.69
CA LEU A 114 15.86 26.65 18.95
C LEU A 114 14.66 25.67 18.97
N SER A 115 14.51 25.01 20.12
CA SER A 115 13.35 24.17 20.39
C SER A 115 12.03 24.95 20.29
N GLN A 116 10.92 24.29 20.03
CA GLN A 116 9.61 24.94 19.90
C GLN A 116 8.99 25.40 21.23
N GLU A 117 9.67 25.23 22.35
CA GLU A 117 9.17 25.65 23.65
C GLU A 117 9.09 27.19 23.80
N LEU A 118 7.94 27.65 24.25
CA LEU A 118 7.68 29.10 24.49
C LEU A 118 8.25 29.51 25.83
N SER A 119 9.48 30.04 25.85
CA SER A 119 10.11 30.59 27.07
C SER A 119 10.77 31.96 26.85
N LEU A 120 10.83 32.78 27.88
CA LEU A 120 11.55 34.06 27.85
C LEU A 120 13.04 33.85 27.57
N THR A 121 13.63 32.81 28.12
CA THR A 121 15.04 32.42 27.90
C THR A 121 15.31 32.18 26.42
N ARG A 122 14.40 31.44 25.71
CA ARG A 122 14.50 31.22 24.28
C ARG A 122 14.45 32.56 23.53
N LYS A 123 13.56 33.49 23.92
CA LYS A 123 13.40 34.77 23.22
C LYS A 123 14.66 35.65 23.34
N ILE A 124 15.36 35.58 24.47
CA ILE A 124 16.63 36.27 24.66
C ILE A 124 17.73 35.62 23.81
N ARG A 125 17.78 34.28 23.75
CA ARG A 125 18.71 33.55 22.88
C ARG A 125 18.47 33.85 21.39
N GLU A 126 17.21 33.88 20.93
CA GLU A 126 16.87 34.33 19.58
C GLU A 126 17.46 35.71 19.26
N ALA A 127 17.32 36.65 20.17
CA ALA A 127 17.82 38.01 19.99
C ALA A 127 19.36 38.06 19.93
N ILE A 128 20.06 37.34 20.81
CA ILE A 128 21.52 37.29 20.81
C ILE A 128 22.03 36.63 19.52
N THR A 129 21.41 35.47 19.11
CA THR A 129 21.78 34.77 17.89
C THR A 129 21.51 35.64 16.66
N ALA A 130 20.40 36.38 16.62
CA ALA A 130 20.09 37.30 15.52
C ALA A 130 21.16 38.39 15.35
N ILE A 131 21.65 38.96 16.46
CA ILE A 131 22.76 39.94 16.42
C ILE A 131 24.05 39.28 15.93
N GLN A 132 24.34 38.01 16.31
CA GLN A 132 25.53 37.30 15.85
C GLN A 132 25.43 37.02 14.33
N ILE A 133 24.24 36.61 13.82
CA ILE A 133 24.02 36.43 12.41
C ILE A 133 24.28 37.72 11.63
N GLU A 134 23.69 38.82 12.02
CA GLU A 134 23.85 40.13 11.36
C GLU A 134 25.29 40.68 11.39
N ARG A 135 26.14 40.25 12.34
CA ARG A 135 27.54 40.58 12.36
C ARG A 135 28.42 39.83 11.41
N ASN A 136 27.98 38.65 10.98
CA ASN A 136 28.77 37.73 10.15
C ASN A 136 28.26 37.56 8.73
N TYR A 137 27.01 37.92 8.46
CA TYR A 137 26.35 37.74 7.16
C TYR A 137 25.75 39.05 6.67
N THR A 138 25.74 39.22 5.35
CA THR A 138 25.06 40.32 4.66
C THR A 138 23.54 40.14 4.72
N LYS A 139 22.79 41.22 4.45
CA LYS A 139 21.33 41.18 4.43
C LYS A 139 20.81 40.22 3.35
N GLU A 140 21.47 40.13 2.21
CA GLU A 140 21.18 39.26 1.11
C GLU A 140 21.39 37.77 1.51
N GLU A 141 22.49 37.46 2.16
CA GLU A 141 22.77 36.11 2.68
C GLU A 141 21.76 35.70 3.74
N ILE A 142 21.32 36.62 4.61
CA ILE A 142 20.30 36.37 5.63
C ILE A 142 18.92 36.02 4.95
N LEU A 143 18.54 36.78 3.93
CA LEU A 143 17.32 36.51 3.15
C LEU A 143 17.39 35.17 2.43
N GLU A 144 18.54 34.89 1.83
CA GLU A 144 18.79 33.63 1.14
C GLU A 144 18.66 32.45 2.09
N MET A 145 19.35 32.48 3.22
CA MET A 145 19.26 31.45 4.25
C MET A 145 17.81 31.28 4.76
N TYR A 146 17.13 32.40 5.05
CA TYR A 146 15.76 32.37 5.55
C TYR A 146 14.81 31.70 4.56
N LEU A 147 14.84 32.12 3.29
CA LEU A 147 13.94 31.61 2.24
C LEU A 147 14.24 30.16 1.88
N ASN A 148 15.46 29.69 2.11
CA ASN A 148 15.84 28.29 1.90
C ASN A 148 15.44 27.35 3.04
N ILE A 149 15.15 27.87 4.26
CA ILE A 149 14.78 27.02 5.41
C ILE A 149 13.37 27.22 5.93
N ALA A 150 12.68 28.30 5.53
CA ALA A 150 11.35 28.62 6.01
C ALA A 150 10.35 27.49 5.69
N TYR A 151 9.46 27.20 6.64
CA TYR A 151 8.42 26.19 6.46
C TYR A 151 7.15 26.81 5.88
N PHE A 152 6.72 26.34 4.72
CA PHE A 152 5.56 26.83 3.99
C PHE A 152 4.31 25.92 4.12
N GLY A 153 4.38 24.85 4.88
CA GLY A 153 3.29 23.86 5.00
C GLY A 153 3.48 22.66 4.06
N MET A 154 2.65 21.63 4.22
CA MET A 154 2.68 20.40 3.41
C MET A 154 4.10 19.81 3.25
N SER A 155 4.88 19.83 4.33
CA SER A 155 6.29 19.42 4.34
C SER A 155 7.21 20.22 3.41
N ALA A 156 6.78 21.36 2.86
CA ALA A 156 7.58 22.23 2.02
C ALA A 156 8.47 23.14 2.89
N TYR A 157 9.76 22.87 2.89
CA TYR A 157 10.79 23.70 3.50
C TYR A 157 11.63 24.34 2.41
N GLY A 158 11.78 25.66 2.48
CA GLY A 158 12.44 26.46 1.45
C GLY A 158 11.53 26.82 0.27
N VAL A 159 11.89 27.92 -0.38
CA VAL A 159 11.12 28.53 -1.47
C VAL A 159 11.00 27.63 -2.69
N GLU A 160 12.05 26.88 -3.02
CA GLU A 160 12.04 25.95 -4.17
C GLU A 160 11.00 24.85 -3.97
N SER A 161 11.06 24.20 -2.80
CA SER A 161 10.08 23.16 -2.43
C SER A 161 8.66 23.73 -2.40
N ALA A 162 8.46 24.91 -1.82
CA ALA A 162 7.15 25.54 -1.74
C ALA A 162 6.59 25.90 -3.12
N SER A 163 7.41 26.50 -4.00
CA SER A 163 7.02 26.83 -5.36
C SER A 163 6.58 25.58 -6.13
N PHE A 164 7.33 24.51 -5.98
CA PHE A 164 6.99 23.26 -6.63
C PHE A 164 5.73 22.59 -6.04
N VAL A 165 5.61 22.52 -4.70
CA VAL A 165 4.47 21.89 -4.01
C VAL A 165 3.15 22.55 -4.36
N TYR A 166 3.14 23.88 -4.39
CA TYR A 166 1.89 24.63 -4.59
C TYR A 166 1.60 24.97 -6.04
N PHE A 167 2.63 25.15 -6.87
CA PHE A 167 2.48 25.64 -8.25
C PHE A 167 3.14 24.76 -9.33
N GLY A 168 3.92 23.73 -8.95
CA GLY A 168 4.56 22.79 -9.89
C GLY A 168 5.64 23.41 -10.78
N LYS A 169 6.25 24.54 -10.38
CA LYS A 169 7.23 25.30 -11.15
C LYS A 169 8.38 25.87 -10.30
N SER A 170 9.43 26.34 -10.97
CA SER A 170 10.57 26.99 -10.31
C SER A 170 10.18 28.32 -9.67
N PRO A 171 10.84 28.74 -8.56
CA PRO A 171 10.63 30.06 -7.98
C PRO A 171 10.75 31.23 -8.94
N ARG A 172 11.64 31.13 -9.94
CA ARG A 172 11.84 32.16 -10.97
C ARG A 172 10.58 32.46 -11.79
N GLU A 173 9.67 31.50 -11.87
CA GLU A 173 8.44 31.58 -12.67
C GLU A 173 7.22 32.02 -11.87
N LEU A 174 7.39 32.31 -10.56
CA LEU A 174 6.29 32.73 -9.69
C LEU A 174 5.76 34.12 -10.09
N THR A 175 4.45 34.23 -10.19
CA THR A 175 3.75 35.51 -10.37
C THR A 175 3.78 36.33 -9.08
N LEU A 176 3.42 37.61 -9.16
CA LEU A 176 3.30 38.47 -7.99
C LEU A 176 2.27 37.92 -6.97
N ALA A 177 1.14 37.43 -7.47
CA ALA A 177 0.10 36.85 -6.63
C ALA A 177 0.57 35.58 -5.89
N GLU A 178 1.31 34.71 -6.58
CA GLU A 178 1.87 33.49 -6.00
C GLU A 178 2.98 33.77 -4.98
N CYS A 179 3.86 34.75 -5.25
CA CYS A 179 4.84 35.24 -4.28
C CYS A 179 4.15 35.75 -2.99
N ALA A 180 3.10 36.54 -3.14
CA ALA A 180 2.33 37.08 -2.03
C ALA A 180 1.62 35.96 -1.23
N LEU A 181 1.11 34.93 -1.90
CA LEU A 181 0.50 33.78 -1.24
C LEU A 181 1.52 33.02 -0.39
N LEU A 182 2.68 32.67 -0.96
CA LEU A 182 3.73 31.95 -0.21
C LEU A 182 4.14 32.70 1.05
N VAL A 183 4.39 34.01 0.94
CA VAL A 183 4.73 34.82 2.10
C VAL A 183 3.60 34.88 3.13
N GLY A 184 2.35 34.99 2.68
CA GLY A 184 1.18 34.98 3.56
C GLY A 184 1.04 33.70 4.37
N MET A 185 1.46 32.59 3.80
CA MET A 185 1.41 31.27 4.46
C MET A 185 2.42 31.13 5.59
N LEU A 186 3.57 31.80 5.57
CA LEU A 186 4.61 31.72 6.61
C LEU A 186 4.08 31.96 8.02
N ARG A 187 3.04 32.79 8.15
CA ARG A 187 2.43 33.13 9.45
C ARG A 187 1.75 31.93 10.13
N SER A 188 1.11 31.06 9.38
CA SER A 188 0.44 29.84 9.85
C SER A 188 0.14 28.92 8.66
N PRO A 189 1.10 28.09 8.21
CA PRO A 189 0.98 27.33 7.00
C PRO A 189 -0.23 26.37 6.97
N ALA A 190 -0.53 25.72 8.10
CA ALA A 190 -1.69 24.83 8.21
C ALA A 190 -3.04 25.57 8.07
N ARG A 191 -3.13 26.80 8.61
CA ARG A 191 -4.37 27.61 8.56
C ARG A 191 -4.65 28.21 7.20
N TYR A 192 -3.59 28.50 6.43
CA TYR A 192 -3.66 29.17 5.14
C TYR A 192 -3.31 28.25 3.98
N ASN A 193 -3.37 26.92 4.20
CA ASN A 193 -3.16 25.94 3.14
C ASN A 193 -4.18 26.16 2.01
N PRO A 194 -3.74 26.52 0.80
CA PRO A 194 -4.68 26.88 -0.29
C PRO A 194 -5.46 25.69 -0.85
N PHE A 195 -4.97 24.45 -0.66
CA PHE A 195 -5.69 23.23 -1.05
C PHE A 195 -6.84 22.88 -0.11
N GLU A 196 -6.73 23.27 1.17
CA GLU A 196 -7.75 22.98 2.18
C GLU A 196 -8.65 24.18 2.46
N TYR A 197 -8.10 25.39 2.43
CA TYR A 197 -8.77 26.63 2.81
C TYR A 197 -8.54 27.74 1.78
N PRO A 198 -9.02 27.61 0.52
CA PRO A 198 -8.76 28.57 -0.57
C PRO A 198 -9.17 29.99 -0.24
N ASP A 199 -10.32 30.19 0.42
CA ASP A 199 -10.80 31.53 0.80
C ASP A 199 -9.89 32.23 1.82
N ARG A 200 -9.28 31.44 2.73
CA ARG A 200 -8.32 32.00 3.70
C ARG A 200 -7.00 32.32 3.03
N ALA A 201 -6.60 31.49 2.08
CA ALA A 201 -5.40 31.69 1.27
C ALA A 201 -5.51 32.97 0.42
N ILE A 202 -6.64 33.21 -0.23
CA ILE A 202 -6.91 34.47 -0.96
C ILE A 202 -6.84 35.67 -0.02
N LYS A 203 -7.50 35.61 1.12
CA LYS A 203 -7.49 36.71 2.11
C LYS A 203 -6.10 37.05 2.61
N ILE A 204 -5.26 36.06 2.92
CA ILE A 204 -3.90 36.32 3.39
C ILE A 204 -2.99 36.82 2.27
N ARG A 205 -3.13 36.31 1.03
CA ARG A 205 -2.48 36.83 -0.17
C ARG A 205 -2.77 38.32 -0.35
N ASP A 206 -4.03 38.70 -0.29
CA ASP A 206 -4.48 40.09 -0.48
C ASP A 206 -3.96 41.02 0.63
N VAL A 207 -3.78 40.51 1.85
CA VAL A 207 -3.11 41.25 2.95
C VAL A 207 -1.65 41.53 2.61
N VAL A 208 -0.93 40.53 2.06
CA VAL A 208 0.48 40.71 1.65
C VAL A 208 0.60 41.69 0.50
N LEU A 209 -0.23 41.55 -0.55
CA LEU A 209 -0.28 42.50 -1.67
C LEU A 209 -0.54 43.94 -1.20
N LYS A 210 -1.48 44.13 -0.24
CA LYS A 210 -1.73 45.42 0.35
C LYS A 210 -0.53 45.98 1.14
N ASN A 211 0.20 45.13 1.84
CA ASN A 211 1.44 45.54 2.53
C ASN A 211 2.50 46.00 1.51
N MET A 212 2.65 45.30 0.38
CA MET A 212 3.57 45.67 -0.70
C MET A 212 3.19 47.02 -1.32
N LEU A 213 1.92 47.28 -1.52
CA LEU A 213 1.41 48.56 -1.99
C LEU A 213 1.73 49.70 -1.00
N ILE A 214 1.42 49.49 0.30
CA ILE A 214 1.67 50.48 1.37
C ILE A 214 3.16 50.82 1.49
N THR A 215 4.02 49.84 1.24
CA THR A 215 5.50 50.02 1.29
C THR A 215 6.10 50.54 -0.01
N GLY A 216 5.29 50.71 -1.06
CA GLY A 216 5.74 51.23 -2.36
C GLY A 216 6.52 50.24 -3.19
N PHE A 217 6.45 48.94 -2.90
CA PHE A 217 7.10 47.89 -3.69
C PHE A 217 6.33 47.53 -4.97
N ILE A 218 5.03 47.81 -4.99
CA ILE A 218 4.15 47.64 -6.17
C ILE A 218 3.28 48.86 -6.36
N THR A 219 2.81 49.07 -7.59
CA THR A 219 1.87 50.10 -7.96
C THR A 219 0.42 49.66 -7.70
N GLU A 220 -0.53 50.61 -7.70
CA GLU A 220 -1.96 50.31 -7.56
C GLU A 220 -2.45 49.39 -8.70
N GLU A 221 -1.97 49.60 -9.93
CA GLU A 221 -2.31 48.79 -11.09
C GLU A 221 -1.86 47.33 -10.91
N GLU A 222 -0.61 47.12 -10.45
CA GLU A 222 -0.08 45.79 -10.15
C GLU A 222 -0.85 45.11 -9.01
N TYR A 223 -1.22 45.86 -7.98
CA TYR A 223 -2.03 45.36 -6.87
C TYR A 223 -3.39 44.87 -7.36
N GLU A 224 -4.13 45.69 -8.11
CA GLU A 224 -5.46 45.33 -8.61
C GLU A 224 -5.41 44.15 -9.62
N LYS A 225 -4.34 44.05 -10.41
CA LYS A 225 -4.12 42.92 -11.31
C LYS A 225 -3.87 41.62 -10.52
N ALA A 226 -2.90 41.63 -9.61
CA ALA A 226 -2.51 40.46 -8.86
C ALA A 226 -3.63 39.94 -7.93
N ARG A 227 -4.44 40.85 -7.37
CA ARG A 227 -5.59 40.51 -6.52
C ARG A 227 -6.66 39.73 -7.28
N LYS A 228 -6.85 40.01 -8.59
CA LYS A 228 -7.83 39.33 -9.44
C LYS A 228 -7.35 38.00 -9.98
N GLU A 229 -6.04 37.71 -9.88
CA GLU A 229 -5.50 36.42 -10.32
C GLU A 229 -6.09 35.26 -9.49
N PRO A 230 -6.50 34.15 -10.13
CA PRO A 230 -6.85 32.92 -9.40
C PRO A 230 -5.63 32.35 -8.68
N LEU A 231 -5.83 31.40 -7.78
CA LEU A 231 -4.73 30.81 -7.01
C LEU A 231 -3.74 29.99 -7.87
N ASN A 232 -4.13 29.58 -9.06
CA ASN A 232 -3.32 28.84 -10.05
C ASN A 232 -2.57 27.63 -9.45
N LEU A 233 -3.23 26.95 -8.50
CA LEU A 233 -2.64 25.83 -7.81
C LEU A 233 -2.41 24.67 -8.78
N ASN A 234 -1.17 24.24 -8.84
CA ASN A 234 -0.79 23.02 -9.54
C ASN A 234 0.01 22.17 -8.57
N ARG A 235 -0.63 21.17 -7.99
CA ARG A 235 0.01 20.29 -7.02
C ARG A 235 1.19 19.60 -7.68
N GLY A 236 2.38 20.11 -7.46
CA GLY A 236 3.62 19.47 -7.88
C GLY A 236 3.64 18.07 -7.30
N ARG A 237 3.69 17.07 -8.16
CA ARG A 237 3.66 15.65 -7.74
C ARG A 237 5.06 15.23 -7.30
N GLU A 238 5.28 15.15 -6.00
CA GLU A 238 6.59 15.24 -5.36
C GLU A 238 7.34 13.95 -5.10
N TYR A 239 6.81 12.78 -5.41
CA TYR A 239 7.53 11.56 -5.12
C TYR A 239 7.96 10.90 -6.42
N ILE A 240 9.25 11.06 -6.76
CA ILE A 240 9.82 10.30 -7.89
C ILE A 240 10.11 8.90 -7.37
N TYR A 241 9.18 8.01 -7.59
CA TYR A 241 9.50 6.60 -7.66
C TYR A 241 10.15 6.33 -9.02
N SER A 242 11.45 6.57 -9.11
CA SER A 242 12.24 6.06 -10.23
C SER A 242 12.66 4.65 -9.85
N GLY A 243 12.09 3.63 -10.48
CA GLY A 243 12.50 2.26 -10.19
C GLY A 243 11.47 1.22 -10.61
N ILE A 244 11.88 -0.03 -10.48
CA ILE A 244 11.11 -1.21 -10.90
C ILE A 244 9.96 -1.58 -9.95
N ALA A 245 9.88 -1.00 -8.74
CA ALA A 245 8.96 -1.45 -7.69
C ALA A 245 8.15 -0.30 -7.03
N PRO A 246 7.41 0.53 -7.78
CA PRO A 246 6.74 1.71 -7.21
C PRO A 246 5.70 1.34 -6.15
N HIS A 247 4.95 0.25 -6.31
CA HIS A 247 3.96 -0.21 -5.35
C HIS A 247 4.58 -0.71 -4.05
N PHE A 248 5.70 -1.41 -4.15
CA PHE A 248 6.45 -1.87 -2.99
C PHE A 248 7.13 -0.70 -2.26
N LEU A 249 7.68 0.27 -2.99
CA LEU A 249 8.24 1.49 -2.38
C LEU A 249 7.18 2.27 -1.61
N GLU A 250 5.96 2.40 -2.13
CA GLU A 250 4.86 3.03 -1.41
C GLU A 250 4.47 2.22 -0.16
N TYR A 251 4.43 0.90 -0.24
CA TYR A 251 4.21 0.03 0.91
C TYR A 251 5.30 0.23 1.98
N VAL A 252 6.57 0.29 1.59
CA VAL A 252 7.71 0.58 2.47
C VAL A 252 7.58 1.98 3.09
N ARG A 253 7.23 2.99 2.29
CA ARG A 253 7.04 4.37 2.77
C ARG A 253 5.97 4.45 3.87
N LEU A 254 4.84 3.81 3.67
CA LEU A 254 3.76 3.79 4.66
C LEU A 254 4.18 3.09 5.96
N GLN A 255 4.99 2.03 5.87
CA GLN A 255 5.56 1.38 7.06
C GLN A 255 6.58 2.28 7.76
N LEU A 256 7.47 2.94 7.03
CA LEU A 256 8.44 3.88 7.59
C LEU A 256 7.77 5.05 8.29
N LEU A 257 6.65 5.59 7.77
CA LEU A 257 5.90 6.65 8.44
C LEU A 257 5.36 6.20 9.80
N LYS A 258 4.84 4.97 9.91
CA LYS A 258 4.41 4.41 11.21
C LYS A 258 5.59 4.22 12.17
N LYS A 259 6.74 3.78 11.65
CA LYS A 259 7.97 3.62 12.44
C LYS A 259 8.57 4.97 12.87
N ALA A 260 8.43 6.01 12.05
CA ALA A 260 8.86 7.36 12.35
C ALA A 260 8.20 7.93 13.62
N GLU A 261 6.92 7.60 13.86
CA GLU A 261 6.21 7.96 15.09
C GLU A 261 6.86 7.33 16.35
N LYS A 262 7.35 6.09 16.20
CA LYS A 262 7.99 5.34 17.30
C LYS A 262 9.44 5.77 17.58
N TYR A 263 10.22 5.98 16.50
CA TYR A 263 11.67 6.19 16.61
C TYR A 263 12.09 7.65 16.44
N GLY A 264 11.18 8.56 16.09
CA GLY A 264 11.43 10.00 16.00
C GLY A 264 12.24 10.46 14.78
N PHE A 265 12.43 9.62 13.76
CA PHE A 265 13.13 10.00 12.53
C PHE A 265 12.21 10.62 11.48
N ASN A 266 12.80 11.34 10.53
CA ASN A 266 12.11 11.89 9.37
C ASN A 266 12.58 11.21 8.09
N ILE A 267 11.68 10.46 7.43
CA ILE A 267 12.00 9.68 6.22
C ILE A 267 12.45 10.51 5.02
N TYR A 268 12.25 11.83 5.05
CA TYR A 268 12.57 12.72 3.93
C TYR A 268 13.81 13.58 4.16
N LYS A 269 14.35 13.57 5.40
CA LYS A 269 15.40 14.52 5.81
C LYS A 269 16.64 13.90 6.41
N ASP A 270 16.47 12.78 7.12
CA ASP A 270 17.52 12.27 7.98
C ASP A 270 18.53 11.38 7.23
N GLY A 271 18.27 11.14 5.92
CA GLY A 271 19.19 10.37 5.09
C GLY A 271 19.29 8.91 5.51
N LEU A 272 18.14 8.30 5.83
CA LEU A 272 18.11 6.92 6.24
C LEU A 272 18.59 5.99 5.11
N ILE A 273 19.13 4.84 5.48
CA ILE A 273 19.45 3.74 4.60
C ILE A 273 18.50 2.60 4.95
N VAL A 274 17.64 2.24 4.01
CA VAL A 274 16.60 1.22 4.22
C VAL A 274 16.92 0.02 3.34
N TYR A 275 17.18 -1.11 3.97
CA TYR A 275 17.32 -2.39 3.29
C TYR A 275 16.00 -3.13 3.32
N THR A 276 15.56 -3.60 2.17
CA THR A 276 14.27 -4.28 2.01
C THR A 276 14.46 -5.75 1.67
N THR A 277 13.35 -6.49 1.71
CA THR A 277 13.32 -7.92 1.40
C THR A 277 13.14 -8.22 -0.08
N LEU A 278 12.72 -7.21 -0.87
CA LEU A 278 12.44 -7.36 -2.29
C LEU A 278 13.71 -7.71 -3.08
N ASP A 279 13.64 -8.71 -3.93
CA ASP A 279 14.68 -9.06 -4.89
C ASP A 279 14.39 -8.38 -6.24
N ALA A 280 15.33 -7.57 -6.73
CA ALA A 280 15.12 -6.76 -7.94
C ALA A 280 14.96 -7.63 -9.20
N ARG A 281 15.59 -8.78 -9.26
CA ARG A 281 15.50 -9.73 -10.39
C ARG A 281 14.12 -10.40 -10.40
N MET A 282 13.66 -10.92 -9.25
CA MET A 282 12.30 -11.47 -9.11
C MET A 282 11.22 -10.44 -9.41
N GLN A 283 11.45 -9.19 -9.01
CA GLN A 283 10.53 -8.09 -9.33
C GLN A 283 10.42 -7.85 -10.83
N ARG A 284 11.54 -7.87 -11.58
CA ARG A 284 11.53 -7.75 -13.05
C ARG A 284 10.77 -8.91 -13.69
N HIS A 285 10.97 -10.13 -13.18
CA HIS A 285 10.24 -11.31 -13.64
C HIS A 285 8.74 -11.20 -13.36
N ALA A 286 8.35 -10.66 -12.20
CA ALA A 286 6.93 -10.41 -11.89
C ALA A 286 6.31 -9.39 -12.86
N ILE A 287 6.99 -8.27 -13.11
CA ILE A 287 6.53 -7.25 -14.07
C ILE A 287 6.37 -7.85 -15.47
N LYS A 288 7.35 -8.64 -15.93
CA LYS A 288 7.31 -9.29 -17.24
C LYS A 288 6.12 -10.25 -17.36
N ALA A 289 5.94 -11.14 -16.36
CA ALA A 289 4.84 -12.09 -16.34
C ALA A 289 3.46 -11.39 -16.31
N VAL A 290 3.34 -10.34 -15.50
CA VAL A 290 2.12 -9.52 -15.40
C VAL A 290 1.81 -8.86 -16.76
N LYS A 291 2.80 -8.21 -17.38
CA LYS A 291 2.60 -7.53 -18.66
C LYS A 291 2.15 -8.49 -19.74
N GLU A 292 2.84 -9.61 -19.94
CA GLU A 292 2.50 -10.62 -20.95
C GLU A 292 1.08 -11.15 -20.74
N GLN A 293 0.73 -11.51 -19.52
CA GLN A 293 -0.59 -12.09 -19.22
C GLN A 293 -1.72 -11.06 -19.39
N LEU A 294 -1.51 -9.82 -18.90
CA LEU A 294 -2.53 -8.78 -19.02
C LEU A 294 -2.74 -8.32 -20.46
N ASP A 295 -1.68 -8.24 -21.27
CA ASP A 295 -1.79 -7.89 -22.69
C ASP A 295 -2.64 -8.92 -23.47
N GLU A 296 -2.53 -10.21 -23.12
CA GLU A 296 -3.34 -11.27 -23.69
C GLU A 296 -4.80 -11.17 -23.22
N LEU A 297 -5.01 -11.03 -21.90
CA LEU A 297 -6.35 -10.98 -21.31
C LEU A 297 -7.13 -9.72 -21.71
N GLN A 298 -6.49 -8.57 -21.79
CA GLN A 298 -7.14 -7.32 -22.19
C GLN A 298 -7.66 -7.42 -23.61
N LYS A 299 -6.89 -8.00 -24.54
CA LYS A 299 -7.32 -8.24 -25.91
C LYS A 299 -8.55 -9.16 -25.99
N GLU A 300 -8.60 -10.20 -25.15
CA GLU A 300 -9.78 -11.08 -25.10
C GLU A 300 -10.99 -10.36 -24.47
N PHE A 301 -10.77 -9.58 -23.42
CA PHE A 301 -11.81 -8.79 -22.78
C PHE A 301 -12.42 -7.77 -23.74
N ASP A 302 -11.59 -7.00 -24.44
CA ASP A 302 -12.03 -5.94 -25.36
C ASP A 302 -12.89 -6.47 -26.52
N LYS A 303 -12.72 -7.75 -26.90
CA LYS A 303 -13.56 -8.39 -27.92
C LYS A 303 -14.99 -8.69 -27.46
N VAL A 304 -15.17 -8.98 -26.17
CA VAL A 304 -16.44 -9.48 -25.64
C VAL A 304 -17.20 -8.44 -24.83
N TRP A 305 -16.49 -7.47 -24.24
CA TRP A 305 -17.09 -6.47 -23.37
C TRP A 305 -18.01 -5.52 -24.14
N LYS A 306 -19.20 -5.31 -23.58
CA LYS A 306 -20.16 -4.33 -24.10
C LYS A 306 -20.67 -3.46 -22.96
N TRP A 307 -20.59 -2.16 -23.13
CA TRP A 307 -21.10 -1.22 -22.16
C TRP A 307 -22.62 -1.27 -22.03
N ASN A 308 -23.10 -1.49 -20.82
CA ASN A 308 -24.46 -1.18 -20.44
C ASN A 308 -24.59 0.35 -20.29
N ARG A 309 -25.69 0.92 -20.77
CA ARG A 309 -25.93 2.38 -20.76
C ARG A 309 -25.95 2.96 -19.35
N GLU A 310 -26.56 2.27 -18.40
CA GLU A 310 -26.67 2.70 -17.00
C GLU A 310 -25.29 2.71 -16.32
N LEU A 311 -24.52 1.63 -16.47
CA LEU A 311 -23.17 1.52 -15.95
C LEU A 311 -22.24 2.56 -16.57
N LEU A 312 -22.30 2.76 -17.89
CA LEU A 312 -21.50 3.77 -18.58
C LEU A 312 -21.80 5.17 -18.06
N ASN A 313 -23.08 5.53 -17.92
CA ASN A 313 -23.46 6.82 -17.38
C ASN A 313 -22.95 7.03 -15.95
N ALA A 314 -23.04 6.01 -15.10
CA ALA A 314 -22.53 6.08 -13.72
C ALA A 314 -20.99 6.23 -13.66
N VAL A 315 -20.25 5.55 -14.54
CA VAL A 315 -18.79 5.66 -14.64
C VAL A 315 -18.40 7.05 -15.16
N LEU A 316 -19.07 7.55 -16.19
CA LEU A 316 -18.82 8.89 -16.74
C LEU A 316 -19.16 10.00 -15.72
N ASP A 317 -20.29 9.90 -15.04
CA ASP A 317 -20.68 10.86 -14.00
C ASP A 317 -19.62 10.98 -12.90
N LYS A 318 -19.15 9.82 -12.40
CA LYS A 318 -18.07 9.77 -11.41
C LYS A 318 -16.78 10.40 -11.94
N ALA A 319 -16.36 10.05 -13.15
CA ALA A 319 -15.12 10.53 -13.74
C ALA A 319 -15.18 12.04 -14.03
N ILE A 320 -16.30 12.54 -14.54
CA ILE A 320 -16.51 13.97 -14.78
C ILE A 320 -16.42 14.76 -13.46
N LYS A 321 -17.16 14.33 -12.42
CA LYS A 321 -17.16 14.98 -11.10
C LYS A 321 -15.81 14.97 -10.40
N GLN A 322 -14.95 14.00 -10.72
CA GLN A 322 -13.58 13.90 -10.20
C GLN A 322 -12.52 14.56 -11.09
N SER A 323 -12.89 15.01 -12.28
CA SER A 323 -11.96 15.66 -13.20
C SER A 323 -11.51 17.03 -12.69
N PRO A 324 -10.21 17.41 -12.86
CA PRO A 324 -9.73 18.74 -12.48
C PRO A 324 -10.59 19.87 -13.09
N LYS A 325 -10.92 19.74 -14.38
CA LYS A 325 -11.73 20.74 -15.10
C LYS A 325 -13.10 21.00 -14.44
N TYR A 326 -13.74 19.94 -13.89
CA TYR A 326 -15.03 20.09 -13.19
C TYR A 326 -14.85 20.59 -11.75
N LEU A 327 -13.82 20.13 -11.04
CA LEU A 327 -13.55 20.55 -9.66
C LEU A 327 -13.17 22.02 -9.55
N GLU A 328 -12.43 22.52 -10.54
CA GLU A 328 -11.95 23.91 -10.64
C GLU A 328 -12.96 24.86 -11.25
N ALA A 329 -14.04 24.36 -11.87
CA ALA A 329 -15.06 25.18 -12.49
C ALA A 329 -15.88 25.99 -11.47
N ASP A 330 -16.25 27.22 -11.84
CA ASP A 330 -17.18 28.03 -11.07
C ASP A 330 -18.51 27.26 -10.86
N PRO A 331 -19.13 27.33 -9.68
CA PRO A 331 -20.38 26.63 -9.40
C PRO A 331 -21.48 26.88 -10.45
N LEU A 332 -21.54 28.09 -11.06
CA LEU A 332 -22.49 28.45 -12.10
C LEU A 332 -22.14 27.83 -13.47
N GLU A 333 -20.90 27.44 -13.69
CA GLU A 333 -20.44 26.86 -14.95
C GLU A 333 -20.30 25.30 -14.89
N LYS A 334 -20.47 24.70 -13.72
CA LYS A 334 -20.31 23.24 -13.55
C LYS A 334 -21.18 22.43 -14.51
N ASP A 335 -22.42 22.83 -14.72
CA ASP A 335 -23.34 22.15 -15.65
C ASP A 335 -22.86 22.24 -17.11
N LYS A 336 -22.26 23.38 -17.49
CA LYS A 336 -21.68 23.55 -18.81
C LYS A 336 -20.46 22.66 -19.00
N VAL A 337 -19.53 22.68 -18.03
CA VAL A 337 -18.32 21.82 -18.05
C VAL A 337 -18.69 20.34 -18.04
N TYR A 338 -19.72 19.95 -17.29
CA TYR A 338 -20.24 18.59 -17.29
C TYR A 338 -20.67 18.14 -18.69
N ARG A 339 -21.47 18.96 -19.39
CA ARG A 339 -21.95 18.68 -20.75
C ARG A 339 -20.80 18.67 -21.77
N GLU A 340 -19.84 19.56 -21.64
CA GLU A 340 -18.64 19.60 -22.49
C GLU A 340 -17.84 18.30 -22.38
N LEU A 341 -17.53 17.85 -21.15
CA LEU A 341 -16.79 16.60 -20.91
C LEU A 341 -17.58 15.36 -21.35
N LEU A 342 -18.90 15.37 -21.16
CA LEU A 342 -19.75 14.25 -21.60
C LEU A 342 -19.78 14.12 -23.13
N ASN A 343 -19.65 15.22 -23.87
CA ASN A 343 -19.60 15.26 -25.34
C ASN A 343 -18.16 15.17 -25.91
N ASP A 344 -17.14 15.26 -25.06
CA ASP A 344 -15.75 15.10 -25.47
C ASP A 344 -15.44 13.61 -25.69
N LYS A 345 -15.36 13.23 -26.95
CA LYS A 345 -15.09 11.83 -27.35
C LYS A 345 -13.75 11.32 -26.78
N ALA A 346 -12.71 12.14 -26.78
CA ALA A 346 -11.40 11.74 -26.30
C ALA A 346 -11.41 11.48 -24.79
N PHE A 347 -12.09 12.34 -24.02
CA PHE A 347 -12.31 12.15 -22.60
C PHE A 347 -13.13 10.89 -22.33
N VAL A 348 -14.28 10.71 -23.00
CA VAL A 348 -15.16 9.55 -22.82
C VAL A 348 -14.42 8.25 -23.14
N ASP A 349 -13.67 8.20 -24.24
CA ASP A 349 -12.91 7.01 -24.65
C ASP A 349 -11.75 6.73 -23.67
N SER A 350 -11.15 7.77 -23.08
CA SER A 350 -10.14 7.61 -22.03
C SER A 350 -10.74 7.01 -20.76
N VAL A 351 -11.88 7.55 -20.31
CA VAL A 351 -12.60 7.03 -19.13
C VAL A 351 -13.03 5.58 -19.32
N LYS A 352 -13.55 5.24 -20.50
CA LYS A 352 -13.92 3.87 -20.84
C LYS A 352 -12.73 2.92 -20.75
N ARG A 353 -11.60 3.27 -21.37
CA ARG A 353 -10.38 2.44 -21.33
C ARG A 353 -9.86 2.25 -19.93
N GLU A 354 -9.84 3.32 -19.12
CA GLU A 354 -9.34 3.23 -17.75
C GLU A 354 -10.25 2.38 -16.87
N ALA A 355 -11.57 2.56 -16.98
CA ALA A 355 -12.55 1.78 -16.20
C ALA A 355 -12.54 0.28 -16.57
N THR A 356 -12.24 -0.06 -17.81
CA THR A 356 -12.18 -1.46 -18.29
C THR A 356 -10.76 -2.04 -18.30
N ARG A 357 -9.78 -1.35 -17.73
CA ARG A 357 -8.43 -1.87 -17.58
C ARG A 357 -8.39 -2.96 -16.53
N ILE A 358 -7.92 -4.13 -16.91
CA ILE A 358 -7.73 -5.25 -15.98
C ILE A 358 -6.62 -4.87 -14.98
N GLN A 359 -6.92 -4.93 -13.71
CA GLN A 359 -6.00 -4.67 -12.61
C GLN A 359 -5.39 -5.97 -12.08
N VAL A 360 -4.26 -5.84 -11.37
CA VAL A 360 -3.53 -6.96 -10.78
C VAL A 360 -3.08 -6.65 -9.37
N GLY A 361 -3.26 -7.62 -8.48
CA GLY A 361 -2.60 -7.69 -7.19
C GLY A 361 -1.72 -8.94 -7.16
N PHE A 362 -0.41 -8.76 -7.28
CA PHE A 362 0.57 -9.83 -7.29
C PHE A 362 1.55 -9.68 -6.13
N VAL A 363 1.80 -10.77 -5.40
CA VAL A 363 2.79 -10.84 -4.33
C VAL A 363 3.51 -12.18 -4.38
N ALA A 364 4.84 -12.15 -4.19
CA ALA A 364 5.65 -13.35 -3.98
C ALA A 364 6.39 -13.25 -2.63
N ILE A 365 6.34 -14.32 -1.83
CA ILE A 365 6.85 -14.36 -0.45
C ILE A 365 7.68 -15.63 -0.27
N GLU A 366 8.83 -15.52 0.37
CA GLU A 366 9.62 -16.64 0.85
C GLU A 366 9.02 -17.15 2.17
N PRO A 367 8.45 -18.36 2.22
CA PRO A 367 7.62 -18.78 3.35
C PRO A 367 8.38 -18.99 4.65
N GLN A 368 9.68 -19.32 4.60
CA GLN A 368 10.52 -19.56 5.78
C GLN A 368 10.93 -18.28 6.52
N THR A 369 11.02 -17.16 5.80
CA THR A 369 11.47 -15.85 6.33
C THR A 369 10.37 -14.82 6.39
N GLY A 370 9.28 -15.01 5.64
CA GLY A 370 8.24 -13.99 5.42
C GLY A 370 8.67 -12.87 4.46
N TYR A 371 9.82 -12.96 3.83
CA TYR A 371 10.36 -11.89 2.97
C TYR A 371 9.53 -11.72 1.70
N ILE A 372 9.03 -10.51 1.50
CA ILE A 372 8.33 -10.13 0.26
C ILE A 372 9.38 -9.97 -0.82
N LYS A 373 9.44 -10.92 -1.76
CA LYS A 373 10.43 -10.97 -2.85
C LYS A 373 10.03 -10.17 -4.08
N ALA A 374 8.72 -10.08 -4.35
CA ALA A 374 8.19 -9.26 -5.44
C ALA A 374 6.78 -8.77 -5.11
N MET A 375 6.43 -7.58 -5.60
CA MET A 375 5.09 -6.99 -5.44
C MET A 375 4.71 -6.15 -6.64
N VAL A 376 3.56 -6.44 -7.24
CA VAL A 376 2.96 -5.66 -8.32
C VAL A 376 1.52 -5.34 -7.96
N GLY A 377 1.21 -4.08 -7.75
CA GLY A 377 -0.09 -3.64 -7.24
C GLY A 377 -1.02 -3.00 -8.27
N SER A 378 -0.63 -2.90 -9.55
CA SER A 378 -1.48 -2.37 -10.62
C SER A 378 -0.95 -2.78 -11.99
N SER A 379 -1.80 -2.75 -13.01
CA SER A 379 -1.44 -2.98 -14.39
C SER A 379 -0.67 -1.82 -15.06
N ASN A 380 -0.71 -0.63 -14.45
CA ASN A 380 -0.08 0.57 -15.00
C ASN A 380 1.10 1.00 -14.15
N PHE A 381 2.30 0.51 -14.50
CA PHE A 381 3.54 0.79 -13.77
C PHE A 381 4.08 2.20 -14.00
N GLU A 382 3.82 2.80 -15.19
CA GLU A 382 4.43 4.07 -15.61
C GLU A 382 3.70 5.28 -15.02
N ILE A 383 2.40 5.16 -14.76
CA ILE A 383 1.55 6.26 -14.30
C ILE A 383 1.32 6.21 -12.78
N PHE A 384 1.81 5.17 -12.11
CA PHE A 384 1.60 5.01 -10.68
C PHE A 384 2.29 6.15 -9.91
N LYS A 385 1.51 7.14 -9.52
CA LYS A 385 1.98 8.17 -8.56
C LYS A 385 1.22 8.18 -7.23
N TYR A 386 0.02 7.66 -7.17
CA TYR A 386 -0.83 7.54 -5.96
C TYR A 386 -2.01 6.61 -6.23
N GLY A 387 -1.83 5.63 -7.11
CA GLY A 387 -2.84 4.65 -7.43
C GLY A 387 -3.02 3.64 -6.29
N LEU A 388 -4.10 2.90 -6.35
CA LEU A 388 -4.40 1.83 -5.41
C LEU A 388 -3.39 0.68 -5.58
N ASN A 389 -2.76 0.27 -4.49
CA ASN A 389 -1.95 -0.94 -4.48
C ASN A 389 -2.85 -2.16 -4.25
N HIS A 390 -3.23 -2.83 -5.31
CA HIS A 390 -4.14 -3.98 -5.24
C HIS A 390 -3.54 -5.18 -4.47
N ALA A 391 -2.23 -5.24 -4.30
CA ALA A 391 -1.62 -6.29 -3.49
C ALA A 391 -1.88 -6.14 -1.98
N THR A 392 -2.09 -4.90 -1.48
CA THR A 392 -2.12 -4.60 -0.04
C THR A 392 -3.30 -3.76 0.43
N GLN A 393 -4.01 -3.07 -0.47
CA GLN A 393 -5.01 -2.07 -0.09
C GLN A 393 -6.44 -2.42 -0.51
N ILE A 394 -6.64 -3.48 -1.31
CA ILE A 394 -7.98 -3.94 -1.66
C ILE A 394 -8.43 -5.07 -0.74
N LYS A 395 -9.75 -5.17 -0.60
CA LYS A 395 -10.42 -6.33 -0.03
C LYS A 395 -11.33 -6.92 -1.09
N ARG A 396 -11.11 -8.18 -1.44
CA ARG A 396 -11.85 -8.90 -2.47
C ARG A 396 -12.19 -10.31 -2.02
N GLN A 397 -13.30 -10.85 -2.51
CA GLN A 397 -13.68 -12.22 -2.23
C GLN A 397 -12.70 -13.19 -2.91
N PRO A 398 -12.08 -14.12 -2.18
CA PRO A 398 -11.13 -15.08 -2.74
C PRO A 398 -11.83 -16.21 -3.51
N GLY A 399 -13.14 -16.35 -3.36
CA GLY A 399 -13.86 -17.48 -3.92
C GLY A 399 -13.26 -18.82 -3.46
N SER A 400 -13.19 -19.79 -4.36
CA SER A 400 -12.66 -21.12 -4.04
C SER A 400 -11.21 -21.17 -3.56
N ALA A 401 -10.44 -20.06 -3.61
CA ALA A 401 -9.12 -20.00 -2.99
C ALA A 401 -9.19 -20.02 -1.44
N PHE A 402 -10.38 -19.84 -0.86
CA PHE A 402 -10.58 -20.00 0.59
C PHE A 402 -10.78 -21.46 1.02
N LYS A 403 -11.16 -22.38 0.11
CA LYS A 403 -11.46 -23.79 0.43
C LYS A 403 -10.32 -24.51 1.20
N PRO A 404 -9.04 -24.34 0.89
CA PRO A 404 -7.97 -25.01 1.64
C PRO A 404 -8.06 -24.79 3.16
N PHE A 405 -8.50 -23.61 3.63
CA PHE A 405 -8.66 -23.36 5.08
C PHE A 405 -9.77 -24.24 5.69
N VAL A 406 -10.86 -24.43 5.00
CA VAL A 406 -11.99 -25.30 5.40
C VAL A 406 -11.53 -26.76 5.45
N TYR A 407 -10.83 -27.22 4.40
CA TYR A 407 -10.31 -28.59 4.32
C TYR A 407 -9.20 -28.85 5.34
N THR A 408 -8.38 -27.85 5.65
CA THR A 408 -7.34 -27.95 6.70
C THR A 408 -7.95 -28.32 8.05
N VAL A 409 -9.05 -27.66 8.42
CA VAL A 409 -9.74 -27.97 9.67
C VAL A 409 -10.31 -29.40 9.65
N ALA A 410 -10.86 -29.86 8.54
CA ALA A 410 -11.36 -31.23 8.44
C ALA A 410 -10.22 -32.26 8.57
N ILE A 411 -9.07 -32.07 7.90
CA ILE A 411 -7.91 -32.94 8.03
C ILE A 411 -7.36 -32.95 9.45
N ASP A 412 -7.22 -31.79 10.08
CA ASP A 412 -6.72 -31.68 11.45
C ASP A 412 -7.67 -32.27 12.49
N ASN A 413 -8.98 -32.27 12.23
CA ASN A 413 -10.01 -32.97 12.99
C ASN A 413 -9.99 -34.51 12.77
N GLY A 414 -9.08 -35.03 11.93
CA GLY A 414 -8.83 -36.47 11.76
C GLY A 414 -9.52 -37.10 10.55
N TYR A 415 -10.19 -36.33 9.70
CA TYR A 415 -10.73 -36.85 8.46
C TYR A 415 -9.64 -36.97 7.40
N SER A 416 -9.60 -38.10 6.70
CA SER A 416 -8.59 -38.34 5.65
C SER A 416 -9.00 -37.76 4.31
N PRO A 417 -8.07 -37.54 3.36
CA PRO A 417 -8.41 -37.16 1.99
C PRO A 417 -9.33 -38.14 1.28
N ALA A 418 -9.31 -39.42 1.69
CA ALA A 418 -10.19 -40.47 1.19
C ALA A 418 -11.63 -40.44 1.76
N TYR A 419 -11.89 -39.61 2.78
CA TYR A 419 -13.23 -39.49 3.36
C TYR A 419 -14.23 -38.99 2.32
N GLN A 420 -15.43 -39.58 2.28
CA GLN A 420 -16.41 -39.32 1.23
C GLN A 420 -17.61 -38.52 1.75
N LEU A 421 -18.01 -37.50 0.99
CA LEU A 421 -19.25 -36.75 1.18
C LEU A 421 -20.12 -36.80 -0.06
N LEU A 422 -21.41 -36.55 0.10
CA LEU A 422 -22.37 -36.54 -1.00
C LEU A 422 -22.27 -35.26 -1.83
N ASN A 423 -22.12 -35.39 -3.15
CA ASN A 423 -22.22 -34.29 -4.09
C ASN A 423 -23.67 -34.14 -4.60
N GLN A 424 -24.61 -33.86 -3.70
CA GLN A 424 -26.02 -33.66 -4.00
C GLN A 424 -26.48 -32.30 -3.45
N PRO A 425 -27.54 -31.71 -4.04
CA PRO A 425 -28.10 -30.44 -3.60
C PRO A 425 -28.31 -30.40 -2.09
N ILE A 426 -27.96 -29.28 -1.46
CA ILE A 426 -28.16 -29.01 -0.05
C ILE A 426 -28.79 -27.63 0.09
N THR A 427 -29.76 -27.52 1.00
CA THR A 427 -30.33 -26.22 1.37
C THR A 427 -29.89 -25.87 2.79
N VAL A 428 -29.26 -24.75 2.93
CA VAL A 428 -28.80 -24.19 4.21
C VAL A 428 -29.77 -23.11 4.62
N ILE A 429 -30.19 -23.13 5.89
CA ILE A 429 -31.00 -22.06 6.49
C ILE A 429 -30.00 -21.07 7.11
N MET A 430 -29.91 -19.88 6.56
CA MET A 430 -29.04 -18.83 7.03
C MET A 430 -29.54 -18.25 8.37
N ALA A 431 -28.66 -17.60 9.12
CA ALA A 431 -29.00 -17.01 10.42
C ALA A 431 -30.18 -16.00 10.38
N ASN A 432 -30.41 -15.37 9.20
CA ASN A 432 -31.54 -14.48 8.94
C ASN A 432 -32.84 -15.22 8.53
N GLY A 433 -32.83 -16.57 8.51
CA GLY A 433 -33.96 -17.41 8.10
C GLY A 433 -34.09 -17.60 6.58
N GLU A 434 -33.26 -16.99 5.76
CA GLU A 434 -33.24 -17.21 4.32
C GLU A 434 -32.72 -18.60 3.97
N LYS A 435 -33.27 -19.18 2.90
CA LYS A 435 -32.83 -20.47 2.36
C LYS A 435 -31.78 -20.21 1.27
N TRP A 436 -30.58 -20.74 1.47
CA TRP A 436 -29.52 -20.72 0.49
C TRP A 436 -29.23 -22.13 -0.04
N THR A 437 -29.26 -22.27 -1.36
CA THR A 437 -29.01 -23.54 -2.04
C THR A 437 -27.81 -23.38 -2.97
N PRO A 438 -26.58 -23.70 -2.51
CA PRO A 438 -25.39 -23.61 -3.35
C PRO A 438 -25.46 -24.62 -4.51
N SER A 439 -24.91 -24.25 -5.66
CA SER A 439 -24.75 -25.09 -6.82
C SER A 439 -23.29 -25.27 -7.20
N ASN A 440 -22.97 -26.37 -7.86
CA ASN A 440 -21.67 -26.55 -8.50
C ASN A 440 -21.55 -25.63 -9.72
N PHE A 441 -20.32 -25.29 -10.08
CA PHE A 441 -20.06 -24.35 -11.17
C PHE A 441 -20.60 -24.85 -12.52
N ASP A 442 -20.50 -26.14 -12.76
CA ASP A 442 -20.99 -26.83 -13.98
C ASP A 442 -22.46 -27.25 -13.89
N GLY A 443 -23.14 -26.96 -12.77
CA GLY A 443 -24.51 -27.36 -12.48
C GLY A 443 -24.68 -28.87 -12.28
N THR A 444 -23.61 -29.65 -12.28
CA THR A 444 -23.69 -31.12 -12.15
C THR A 444 -23.69 -31.56 -10.67
N PHE A 445 -24.39 -32.66 -10.42
CA PHE A 445 -24.40 -33.33 -9.12
C PHE A 445 -24.07 -34.80 -9.33
N GLY A 446 -23.69 -35.49 -8.26
CA GLY A 446 -23.32 -36.91 -8.37
C GLY A 446 -23.49 -37.67 -7.07
N GLY A 447 -22.81 -38.82 -6.98
CA GLY A 447 -22.77 -39.65 -5.79
C GLY A 447 -21.78 -39.12 -4.71
N LYS A 448 -21.20 -40.06 -3.97
CA LYS A 448 -20.16 -39.78 -3.01
C LYS A 448 -18.85 -39.43 -3.75
N VAL A 449 -18.16 -38.42 -3.26
CA VAL A 449 -16.81 -38.00 -3.70
C VAL A 449 -15.90 -37.88 -2.53
N THR A 450 -14.61 -38.16 -2.71
CA THR A 450 -13.57 -37.99 -1.66
C THR A 450 -13.28 -36.50 -1.43
N LEU A 451 -12.76 -36.16 -0.24
CA LEU A 451 -12.30 -34.80 0.06
C LEU A 451 -11.22 -34.36 -0.95
N ARG A 452 -10.30 -35.29 -1.32
CA ARG A 452 -9.27 -35.06 -2.36
C ARG A 452 -9.89 -34.61 -3.66
N GLU A 453 -10.78 -35.43 -4.22
CA GLU A 453 -11.41 -35.12 -5.50
C GLU A 453 -12.25 -33.82 -5.44
N ALA A 454 -12.92 -33.60 -4.32
CA ALA A 454 -13.74 -32.40 -4.12
C ALA A 454 -12.90 -31.11 -4.07
N LEU A 455 -11.72 -31.13 -3.43
CA LEU A 455 -10.81 -30.00 -3.40
C LEU A 455 -10.14 -29.79 -4.76
N LYS A 456 -9.68 -30.88 -5.39
CA LYS A 456 -9.07 -30.90 -6.73
C LYS A 456 -9.97 -30.26 -7.79
N MET A 457 -11.22 -30.70 -7.85
CA MET A 457 -12.23 -30.23 -8.82
C MET A 457 -12.98 -28.98 -8.31
N SER A 458 -12.68 -28.53 -7.07
CA SER A 458 -13.30 -27.35 -6.49
C SER A 458 -14.82 -27.43 -6.35
N ILE A 459 -15.37 -28.59 -5.98
CA ILE A 459 -16.81 -28.86 -5.89
C ILE A 459 -17.44 -28.00 -4.78
N ASN A 460 -18.41 -27.17 -5.10
CA ASN A 460 -18.99 -26.20 -4.17
C ASN A 460 -19.85 -26.86 -3.09
N VAL A 461 -20.78 -27.73 -3.50
CA VAL A 461 -21.70 -28.39 -2.58
C VAL A 461 -20.95 -29.21 -1.54
N VAL A 462 -19.90 -29.89 -1.94
CA VAL A 462 -19.07 -30.67 -1.02
C VAL A 462 -18.30 -29.76 -0.05
N ALA A 463 -17.77 -28.62 -0.51
CA ALA A 463 -17.11 -27.68 0.38
C ALA A 463 -18.06 -27.14 1.50
N VAL A 464 -19.31 -26.87 1.16
CA VAL A 464 -20.35 -26.49 2.14
C VAL A 464 -20.62 -27.64 3.14
N ARG A 465 -20.68 -28.89 2.66
CA ARG A 465 -20.82 -30.05 3.54
C ARG A 465 -19.61 -30.25 4.45
N VAL A 466 -18.40 -30.04 3.96
CA VAL A 466 -17.19 -30.07 4.81
C VAL A 466 -17.32 -29.08 5.94
N LEU A 467 -17.77 -27.84 5.68
CA LEU A 467 -17.96 -26.83 6.71
C LEU A 467 -19.03 -27.25 7.74
N GLN A 468 -20.13 -27.85 7.28
CA GLN A 468 -21.22 -28.21 8.18
C GLN A 468 -20.97 -29.49 8.97
N GLU A 469 -20.34 -30.49 8.35
CA GLU A 469 -20.25 -31.85 8.91
C GLU A 469 -18.88 -32.13 9.56
N LEU A 470 -17.78 -31.50 9.07
CA LEU A 470 -16.41 -31.87 9.44
C LEU A 470 -15.58 -30.73 10.04
N ALA A 471 -15.88 -29.48 9.71
CA ALA A 471 -15.08 -28.30 10.00
C ALA A 471 -15.94 -27.15 10.59
N PRO A 472 -16.17 -27.09 11.90
CA PRO A 472 -16.98 -26.05 12.53
C PRO A 472 -16.54 -24.65 12.11
N ILE A 473 -17.49 -23.79 11.75
CA ILE A 473 -17.25 -22.47 11.17
C ILE A 473 -16.29 -21.60 12.00
N ASN A 474 -16.48 -21.57 13.33
CA ASN A 474 -15.62 -20.79 14.24
C ASN A 474 -14.18 -21.31 14.25
N GLN A 475 -13.98 -22.61 14.07
CA GLN A 475 -12.65 -23.21 13.98
C GLN A 475 -11.99 -22.83 12.65
N VAL A 476 -12.74 -22.80 11.56
CA VAL A 476 -12.23 -22.34 10.26
C VAL A 476 -11.79 -20.87 10.32
N ILE A 477 -12.59 -20.01 10.96
CA ILE A 477 -12.25 -18.60 11.16
C ILE A 477 -11.00 -18.46 12.03
N ASP A 478 -10.90 -19.20 13.14
CA ASP A 478 -9.71 -19.18 13.99
C ASP A 478 -8.45 -19.61 13.24
N TYR A 479 -8.52 -20.70 12.47
CA TYR A 479 -7.40 -21.16 11.65
C TYR A 479 -7.00 -20.12 10.59
N ALA A 480 -7.94 -19.52 9.90
CA ALA A 480 -7.66 -18.48 8.93
C ALA A 480 -6.93 -17.27 9.55
N HIS A 481 -7.38 -16.83 10.76
CA HIS A 481 -6.69 -15.77 11.48
C HIS A 481 -5.31 -16.17 12.00
N ARG A 482 -5.18 -17.38 12.55
CA ARG A 482 -3.88 -17.92 12.98
C ARG A 482 -2.92 -18.07 11.81
N MET A 483 -3.40 -18.39 10.62
CA MET A 483 -2.61 -18.45 9.39
C MET A 483 -2.28 -17.08 8.79
N GLY A 484 -2.77 -15.96 9.35
CA GLY A 484 -2.36 -14.61 8.99
C GLY A 484 -3.38 -13.74 8.27
N ILE A 485 -4.61 -14.20 8.05
CA ILE A 485 -5.70 -13.35 7.54
C ILE A 485 -6.16 -12.43 8.66
N LYS A 486 -5.88 -11.14 8.55
CA LYS A 486 -6.22 -10.11 9.56
C LYS A 486 -7.59 -9.47 9.30
N THR A 487 -8.09 -9.58 8.07
CA THR A 487 -9.41 -9.08 7.69
C THR A 487 -10.49 -9.87 8.42
N GLU A 488 -11.53 -9.17 8.90
CA GLU A 488 -12.67 -9.77 9.57
C GLU A 488 -13.38 -10.79 8.65
N ILE A 489 -13.67 -11.97 9.18
CA ILE A 489 -14.37 -13.06 8.48
C ILE A 489 -15.71 -13.28 9.18
N PRO A 490 -16.82 -12.85 8.59
CA PRO A 490 -18.15 -13.07 9.19
C PRO A 490 -18.50 -14.56 9.24
N PRO A 491 -19.14 -15.05 10.34
CA PRO A 491 -19.45 -16.47 10.52
C PRO A 491 -20.71 -16.90 9.76
N PHE A 492 -20.67 -16.80 8.43
CA PHE A 492 -21.71 -17.27 7.55
C PHE A 492 -21.27 -18.53 6.81
N GLU A 493 -22.20 -19.48 6.60
CA GLU A 493 -21.91 -20.76 5.90
C GLU A 493 -21.32 -20.58 4.50
N SER A 494 -21.60 -19.45 3.88
CA SER A 494 -21.06 -19.12 2.56
C SER A 494 -19.53 -18.91 2.54
N ILE A 495 -18.86 -18.82 3.72
CA ILE A 495 -17.39 -18.78 3.77
C ILE A 495 -16.74 -20.02 3.18
N ALA A 496 -17.45 -21.17 3.16
CA ALA A 496 -16.99 -22.36 2.46
C ALA A 496 -16.70 -22.12 0.99
N LEU A 497 -17.32 -21.11 0.40
CA LEU A 497 -17.14 -20.70 -0.98
C LEU A 497 -16.29 -19.41 -1.11
N GLY A 498 -15.74 -18.89 0.00
CA GLY A 498 -14.87 -17.72 0.03
C GLY A 498 -15.59 -16.41 -0.23
N THR A 499 -16.76 -16.20 0.37
CA THR A 499 -17.51 -14.94 0.28
C THR A 499 -16.98 -13.83 1.18
N ALA A 500 -16.18 -14.16 2.21
CA ALA A 500 -15.50 -13.16 3.04
C ALA A 500 -14.38 -12.49 2.24
N GLU A 501 -14.32 -11.16 2.32
CA GLU A 501 -13.29 -10.40 1.62
C GLU A 501 -11.92 -10.52 2.33
N VAL A 502 -10.84 -10.60 1.56
CA VAL A 502 -9.48 -10.71 2.06
C VAL A 502 -8.54 -9.78 1.28
N VAL A 503 -7.41 -9.43 1.91
CA VAL A 503 -6.32 -8.69 1.25
C VAL A 503 -5.41 -9.70 0.52
N PRO A 504 -5.00 -9.45 -0.73
CA PRO A 504 -4.14 -10.38 -1.48
C PRO A 504 -2.85 -10.77 -0.76
N LEU A 505 -2.18 -9.82 -0.11
CA LEU A 505 -1.00 -10.10 0.71
C LEU A 505 -1.31 -11.07 1.86
N GLU A 506 -2.44 -10.89 2.55
CA GLU A 506 -2.81 -11.72 3.71
C GLU A 506 -3.06 -13.17 3.31
N ILE A 507 -3.90 -13.39 2.29
CA ILE A 507 -4.20 -14.76 1.85
C ILE A 507 -2.99 -15.44 1.22
N THR A 508 -2.14 -14.70 0.49
CA THR A 508 -0.88 -15.25 -0.05
C THR A 508 0.06 -15.69 1.08
N SER A 509 0.21 -14.86 2.12
CA SER A 509 1.01 -15.21 3.30
C SER A 509 0.44 -16.42 4.05
N ALA A 510 -0.89 -16.53 4.14
CA ALA A 510 -1.55 -17.66 4.79
C ALA A 510 -1.28 -18.99 4.07
N TYR A 511 -1.17 -18.99 2.74
CA TYR A 511 -0.74 -20.17 1.98
C TYR A 511 0.73 -20.55 2.24
N GLY A 512 1.55 -19.59 2.69
CA GLY A 512 2.91 -19.85 3.13
C GLY A 512 2.99 -20.87 4.26
N VAL A 513 1.95 -21.00 5.08
CA VAL A 513 1.87 -22.01 6.15
C VAL A 513 1.95 -23.44 5.59
N PHE A 514 1.32 -23.69 4.45
CA PHE A 514 1.39 -25.00 3.80
C PHE A 514 2.78 -25.28 3.22
N ALA A 515 3.41 -24.27 2.60
CA ALA A 515 4.76 -24.39 2.06
C ALA A 515 5.83 -24.50 3.15
N ASN A 516 5.56 -24.00 4.35
CA ASN A 516 6.48 -23.95 5.50
C ASN A 516 6.07 -24.91 6.61
N GLU A 517 5.62 -26.09 6.22
CA GLU A 517 5.37 -27.23 7.12
C GLU A 517 4.49 -26.92 8.35
N GLY A 518 3.50 -26.03 8.16
CA GLY A 518 2.55 -25.66 9.20
C GLY A 518 2.91 -24.42 10.02
N VAL A 519 4.04 -23.79 9.72
CA VAL A 519 4.53 -22.59 10.43
C VAL A 519 4.17 -21.32 9.66
N TYR A 520 3.45 -20.43 10.31
CA TYR A 520 3.23 -19.07 9.82
C TYR A 520 4.43 -18.18 10.11
N VAL A 521 4.81 -17.37 9.14
CA VAL A 521 5.80 -16.29 9.30
C VAL A 521 5.20 -14.99 8.79
N GLU A 522 5.24 -13.94 9.61
CA GLU A 522 4.67 -12.64 9.24
C GLU A 522 5.40 -12.04 8.02
N PRO A 523 4.65 -11.48 7.04
CA PRO A 523 5.28 -10.85 5.88
C PRO A 523 6.11 -9.62 6.24
N VAL A 524 7.34 -9.58 5.77
CA VAL A 524 8.31 -8.51 6.03
C VAL A 524 8.71 -7.84 4.72
N GLY A 525 8.59 -6.51 4.67
CA GLY A 525 9.06 -5.69 3.55
C GLY A 525 10.34 -4.92 3.85
N ILE A 526 10.56 -4.53 5.12
CA ILE A 526 11.74 -3.79 5.56
C ILE A 526 12.61 -4.73 6.39
N LEU A 527 13.84 -4.93 5.98
CA LEU A 527 14.80 -5.78 6.66
C LEU A 527 15.55 -5.03 7.77
N ARG A 528 16.08 -3.85 7.41
CA ARG A 528 16.88 -3.03 8.33
C ARG A 528 16.76 -1.55 7.96
N ILE A 529 16.77 -0.71 9.00
CA ILE A 529 16.79 0.74 8.89
C ILE A 529 18.04 1.23 9.60
N GLU A 530 18.86 2.00 8.89
CA GLU A 530 20.06 2.65 9.44
C GLU A 530 19.92 4.16 9.33
N ASP A 531 20.58 4.86 10.25
CA ASP A 531 20.78 6.31 10.12
C ASP A 531 21.87 6.62 9.06
N ARG A 532 22.06 7.89 8.76
CA ARG A 532 23.09 8.37 7.83
C ARG A 532 24.54 8.02 8.22
N PHE A 533 24.78 7.62 9.45
CA PHE A 533 26.09 7.25 9.98
C PHE A 533 26.31 5.72 9.97
N GLY A 534 25.29 4.94 9.56
CA GLY A 534 25.32 3.48 9.54
C GLY A 534 24.91 2.83 10.86
N ASN A 535 24.41 3.61 11.85
CA ASN A 535 23.86 3.02 13.06
C ASN A 535 22.50 2.38 12.78
N VAL A 536 22.31 1.14 13.24
CA VAL A 536 21.06 0.42 13.08
C VAL A 536 20.00 1.00 14.02
N ILE A 537 18.91 1.50 13.43
CA ILE A 537 17.73 1.99 14.16
C ILE A 537 16.79 0.82 14.46
N GLU A 538 16.57 -0.05 13.48
CA GLU A 538 15.72 -1.22 13.61
C GLU A 538 16.18 -2.33 12.66
N GLU A 539 16.08 -3.57 13.13
CA GLU A 539 16.24 -4.78 12.33
C GLU A 539 15.00 -5.67 12.50
N ALA A 540 14.51 -6.22 11.40
CA ALA A 540 13.27 -6.99 11.40
C ALA A 540 13.46 -8.35 12.10
N THR A 541 12.56 -8.64 13.02
CA THR A 541 12.39 -9.96 13.65
C THR A 541 10.97 -10.44 13.37
N PRO A 542 10.72 -11.14 12.25
CA PRO A 542 9.37 -11.58 11.91
C PRO A 542 8.82 -12.55 12.96
N GLU A 543 7.55 -12.36 13.30
CA GLU A 543 6.84 -13.28 14.18
C GLU A 543 6.68 -14.63 13.48
N LYS A 544 7.04 -15.72 14.19
CA LYS A 544 6.87 -17.11 13.72
C LYS A 544 6.00 -17.86 14.72
N ARG A 545 5.05 -18.63 14.22
CA ARG A 545 4.21 -19.50 15.07
C ARG A 545 3.78 -20.75 14.33
N GLU A 546 3.77 -21.88 15.02
CA GLU A 546 3.10 -23.08 14.52
C GLU A 546 1.59 -22.87 14.53
N VAL A 547 0.95 -23.19 13.43
CA VAL A 547 -0.50 -23.03 13.26
C VAL A 547 -1.19 -24.37 13.10
N ILE A 548 -0.59 -25.26 12.30
CA ILE A 548 -1.07 -26.61 12.04
C ILE A 548 0.11 -27.59 12.11
N SER A 549 -0.15 -28.87 12.26
CA SER A 549 0.90 -29.87 12.27
C SER A 549 1.53 -30.01 10.89
N ARG A 550 2.78 -30.48 10.84
CA ARG A 550 3.53 -30.77 9.60
C ARG A 550 2.79 -31.77 8.72
N GLU A 551 2.14 -32.77 9.35
CA GLU A 551 1.34 -33.79 8.68
C GLU A 551 0.10 -33.18 7.99
N THR A 552 -0.62 -32.30 8.70
CA THR A 552 -1.79 -31.61 8.14
C THR A 552 -1.38 -30.73 6.98
N ALA A 553 -0.28 -29.95 7.12
CA ALA A 553 0.26 -29.09 6.05
C ALA A 553 0.62 -29.92 4.81
N TYR A 554 1.31 -31.06 5.01
CA TYR A 554 1.70 -31.95 3.89
C TYR A 554 0.51 -32.57 3.19
N ILE A 555 -0.50 -33.05 3.92
CA ILE A 555 -1.71 -33.65 3.32
C ILE A 555 -2.44 -32.61 2.48
N ILE A 556 -2.63 -31.39 2.99
CA ILE A 556 -3.28 -30.31 2.20
C ILE A 556 -2.43 -29.97 0.98
N THR A 557 -1.10 -29.88 1.12
CA THR A 557 -0.19 -29.65 0.00
C THR A 557 -0.35 -30.71 -1.07
N ASN A 558 -0.35 -31.99 -0.69
CA ASN A 558 -0.51 -33.11 -1.61
C ASN A 558 -1.86 -33.10 -2.34
N MET A 559 -2.96 -32.70 -1.65
CA MET A 559 -4.25 -32.50 -2.31
C MET A 559 -4.24 -31.29 -3.26
N LEU A 560 -3.47 -30.25 -2.96
CA LEU A 560 -3.34 -29.06 -3.83
C LEU A 560 -2.39 -29.27 -5.00
N GLU A 561 -1.43 -30.21 -4.91
CA GLU A 561 -0.66 -30.69 -6.07
C GLU A 561 -1.58 -31.34 -7.10
N ASP A 562 -2.57 -32.15 -6.66
CA ASP A 562 -3.57 -32.72 -7.57
C ASP A 562 -4.41 -31.66 -8.27
N ALA A 563 -4.73 -30.56 -7.57
CA ALA A 563 -5.48 -29.45 -8.17
C ALA A 563 -4.70 -28.76 -9.31
N VAL A 564 -3.36 -28.73 -9.22
CA VAL A 564 -2.48 -28.19 -10.27
C VAL A 564 -2.20 -29.24 -11.35
N ASN A 565 -2.04 -30.51 -10.98
CA ASN A 565 -1.66 -31.55 -11.92
C ASN A 565 -2.82 -32.06 -12.81
N SER A 566 -4.03 -32.16 -12.22
CA SER A 566 -5.18 -32.78 -12.90
C SER A 566 -6.53 -32.12 -12.54
N GLY A 567 -6.50 -30.97 -11.88
CA GLY A 567 -7.69 -30.25 -11.45
C GLY A 567 -7.85 -28.87 -12.10
N THR A 568 -8.40 -27.92 -11.34
CA THR A 568 -8.75 -26.58 -11.86
C THR A 568 -7.55 -25.70 -12.18
N GLY A 569 -6.35 -26.03 -11.67
CA GLY A 569 -5.11 -25.27 -11.83
C GLY A 569 -4.19 -25.77 -12.96
N THR A 570 -4.59 -26.71 -13.78
CA THR A 570 -3.75 -27.40 -14.79
C THR A 570 -3.04 -26.46 -15.78
N ARG A 571 -3.55 -25.24 -16.02
CA ARG A 571 -2.90 -24.28 -16.90
C ARG A 571 -1.55 -23.74 -16.38
N VAL A 572 -1.24 -23.90 -15.10
CA VAL A 572 0.11 -23.69 -14.57
C VAL A 572 1.13 -24.52 -15.35
N ARG A 573 0.77 -25.78 -15.71
CA ARG A 573 1.62 -26.74 -16.42
C ARG A 573 1.94 -26.35 -17.86
N GLN A 574 1.31 -25.30 -18.41
CA GLN A 574 1.71 -24.72 -19.70
C GLN A 574 3.07 -24.01 -19.62
N PHE A 575 3.49 -23.59 -18.42
CA PHE A 575 4.70 -22.81 -18.22
C PHE A 575 5.65 -23.41 -17.19
N PHE A 576 5.14 -23.99 -16.10
CA PHE A 576 5.92 -24.46 -14.97
C PHE A 576 5.66 -25.93 -14.67
N HIS A 577 6.73 -26.76 -14.70
CA HIS A 577 6.62 -28.22 -14.62
C HIS A 577 7.22 -28.82 -13.34
N LEU A 578 7.88 -28.00 -12.51
CA LEU A 578 8.47 -28.44 -11.25
C LEU A 578 7.39 -28.68 -10.16
N PRO A 579 7.74 -29.35 -9.02
CA PRO A 579 6.81 -29.58 -7.94
C PRO A 579 6.18 -28.28 -7.43
N CYS A 580 4.87 -28.24 -7.42
CA CYS A 580 4.10 -27.09 -6.91
C CYS A 580 2.68 -27.48 -6.58
N ALA A 581 2.11 -26.78 -5.60
CA ALA A 581 0.74 -26.90 -5.16
C ALA A 581 0.01 -25.55 -5.30
N GLY A 582 -1.30 -25.57 -5.42
CA GLY A 582 -2.04 -24.31 -5.55
C GLY A 582 -3.54 -24.47 -5.73
N LYS A 583 -4.23 -23.34 -5.62
CA LYS A 583 -5.70 -23.30 -5.74
C LYS A 583 -6.16 -22.11 -6.55
N THR A 584 -7.11 -22.37 -7.44
CA THR A 584 -7.85 -21.35 -8.19
C THR A 584 -8.98 -20.77 -7.35
N GLY A 585 -9.25 -19.47 -7.52
CA GLY A 585 -10.46 -18.80 -7.05
C GLY A 585 -11.16 -18.10 -8.20
N THR A 586 -12.49 -18.11 -8.16
CA THR A 586 -13.34 -17.40 -9.11
C THR A 586 -14.59 -16.96 -8.36
N THR A 587 -14.97 -15.70 -8.45
CA THR A 587 -16.20 -15.19 -7.87
C THR A 587 -17.33 -15.17 -8.86
N GLN A 588 -18.54 -14.84 -8.39
CA GLN A 588 -19.72 -14.74 -9.26
C GLN A 588 -19.47 -13.79 -10.41
N ASP A 589 -20.08 -14.08 -11.56
CA ASP A 589 -19.98 -13.31 -12.80
C ASP A 589 -18.54 -13.06 -13.28
N PHE A 590 -17.59 -13.83 -12.75
CA PHE A 590 -16.16 -13.69 -13.03
C PHE A 590 -15.63 -12.29 -12.67
N ALA A 591 -16.07 -11.72 -11.53
CA ALA A 591 -15.61 -10.40 -11.08
C ALA A 591 -14.17 -10.41 -10.62
N ASP A 592 -13.74 -11.50 -9.94
CA ASP A 592 -12.40 -11.69 -9.43
C ASP A 592 -11.84 -13.04 -9.86
N ALA A 593 -10.63 -13.04 -10.39
CA ALA A 593 -9.88 -14.23 -10.77
C ALA A 593 -8.65 -14.37 -9.87
N TRP A 594 -8.54 -15.51 -9.17
CA TRP A 594 -7.46 -15.78 -8.24
C TRP A 594 -6.70 -17.04 -8.60
N PHE A 595 -5.41 -17.01 -8.35
CA PHE A 595 -4.59 -18.21 -8.20
C PHE A 595 -3.54 -17.97 -7.12
N ILE A 596 -3.50 -18.84 -6.13
CA ILE A 596 -2.45 -18.84 -5.11
C ILE A 596 -1.78 -20.20 -5.16
N GLY A 597 -0.49 -20.19 -5.39
CA GLY A 597 0.30 -21.40 -5.49
C GLY A 597 1.68 -21.24 -4.87
N TYR A 598 2.33 -22.36 -4.64
CA TYR A 598 3.62 -22.39 -3.99
C TYR A 598 4.46 -23.61 -4.40
N THR A 599 5.77 -23.44 -4.24
CA THR A 599 6.78 -24.47 -4.15
C THR A 599 7.29 -24.50 -2.70
N PRO A 600 8.16 -25.40 -2.29
CA PRO A 600 8.77 -25.33 -0.95
C PRO A 600 9.47 -23.99 -0.65
N ASN A 601 9.99 -23.28 -1.67
CA ASN A 601 10.80 -22.08 -1.50
C ASN A 601 10.06 -20.77 -1.70
N LEU A 602 8.94 -20.77 -2.41
CA LEU A 602 8.27 -19.53 -2.83
C LEU A 602 6.77 -19.71 -2.91
N VAL A 603 6.01 -18.84 -2.23
CA VAL A 603 4.57 -18.73 -2.41
C VAL A 603 4.25 -17.45 -3.19
N ALA A 604 3.37 -17.54 -4.18
CA ALA A 604 2.90 -16.37 -4.90
C ALA A 604 1.39 -16.37 -5.06
N GLY A 605 0.79 -15.20 -4.88
CA GLY A 605 -0.63 -14.94 -5.04
C GLY A 605 -0.90 -13.97 -6.18
N VAL A 606 -1.89 -14.29 -6.98
CA VAL A 606 -2.37 -13.49 -8.12
C VAL A 606 -3.85 -13.21 -7.94
N TRP A 607 -4.20 -11.93 -7.94
CA TRP A 607 -5.56 -11.45 -8.13
C TRP A 607 -5.64 -10.66 -9.43
N LEU A 608 -6.70 -10.86 -10.20
CA LEU A 608 -7.04 -10.09 -11.39
C LEU A 608 -8.52 -9.69 -11.33
N GLY A 609 -8.81 -8.44 -11.68
CA GLY A 609 -10.18 -7.91 -11.68
C GLY A 609 -10.23 -6.46 -12.14
N PHE A 610 -11.25 -5.73 -11.71
CA PHE A 610 -11.47 -4.33 -12.07
C PHE A 610 -11.66 -3.46 -10.82
N ASP A 611 -11.37 -2.18 -10.93
CA ASP A 611 -11.59 -1.23 -9.83
C ASP A 611 -13.09 -1.07 -9.51
N ASP A 612 -13.94 -1.02 -10.53
CA ASP A 612 -15.38 -1.02 -10.37
C ASP A 612 -15.91 -2.47 -10.38
N ARG A 613 -16.45 -2.91 -9.24
CA ARG A 613 -16.97 -4.28 -9.06
C ARG A 613 -18.13 -4.67 -10.01
N ARG A 614 -18.77 -3.68 -10.66
CA ARG A 614 -19.83 -3.90 -11.63
C ARG A 614 -19.29 -4.28 -13.01
N ILE A 615 -18.00 -4.02 -13.24
CA ILE A 615 -17.28 -4.47 -14.43
C ILE A 615 -16.68 -5.83 -14.10
N THR A 616 -17.02 -6.83 -14.92
CA THR A 616 -16.62 -8.21 -14.70
C THR A 616 -16.11 -8.80 -16.01
N PHE A 617 -15.35 -9.89 -15.95
CA PHE A 617 -14.90 -10.55 -17.18
C PHE A 617 -16.07 -11.11 -18.03
N GLY A 618 -17.20 -11.39 -17.39
CA GLY A 618 -18.46 -11.80 -18.06
C GLY A 618 -18.45 -13.15 -18.74
N THR A 619 -17.28 -13.79 -18.89
CA THR A 619 -17.13 -15.08 -19.55
C THR A 619 -16.07 -15.96 -18.88
N THR A 620 -15.99 -17.21 -19.30
CA THR A 620 -15.11 -18.23 -18.70
C THR A 620 -13.59 -17.92 -18.79
N PHE A 621 -13.16 -16.97 -19.62
CA PHE A 621 -11.74 -16.58 -19.64
C PHE A 621 -11.34 -15.84 -18.34
N GLY A 622 -12.30 -15.24 -17.62
CA GLY A 622 -12.11 -14.67 -16.28
C GLY A 622 -12.05 -15.70 -15.14
N GLN A 623 -12.07 -17.00 -15.41
CA GLN A 623 -11.81 -18.02 -14.38
C GLN A 623 -10.37 -17.91 -13.87
N GLY A 624 -10.16 -18.08 -12.56
CA GLY A 624 -8.83 -18.06 -11.96
C GLY A 624 -7.84 -19.01 -12.62
N GLY A 625 -8.31 -20.21 -13.02
CA GLY A 625 -7.49 -21.18 -13.74
C GLY A 625 -7.11 -20.74 -15.16
N ARG A 626 -7.86 -19.80 -15.79
CA ARG A 626 -7.57 -19.29 -17.13
C ARG A 626 -6.86 -17.95 -17.13
N ALA A 627 -7.21 -17.08 -16.19
CA ALA A 627 -6.69 -15.73 -16.11
C ALA A 627 -5.43 -15.64 -15.21
N ALA A 628 -5.51 -16.16 -13.98
CA ALA A 628 -4.50 -15.95 -12.95
C ALA A 628 -3.43 -17.05 -12.91
N ALA A 629 -3.80 -18.33 -13.12
CA ALA A 629 -2.87 -19.44 -13.05
C ALA A 629 -1.74 -19.37 -14.11
N PRO A 630 -1.96 -18.95 -15.37
CA PRO A 630 -0.89 -18.77 -16.34
C PRO A 630 0.12 -17.68 -15.93
N LEU A 631 -0.34 -16.57 -15.33
CA LEU A 631 0.55 -15.52 -14.82
C LEU A 631 1.50 -16.08 -13.76
N TRP A 632 0.95 -16.80 -12.79
CA TRP A 632 1.73 -17.48 -11.76
C TRP A 632 2.76 -18.44 -12.38
N GLY A 633 2.33 -19.26 -13.34
CA GLY A 633 3.20 -20.22 -14.03
C GLY A 633 4.34 -19.55 -14.80
N ARG A 634 4.08 -18.42 -15.50
CA ARG A 634 5.11 -17.60 -16.19
C ARG A 634 6.12 -17.05 -15.20
N PHE A 635 5.63 -16.47 -14.10
CA PHE A 635 6.50 -15.91 -13.06
C PHE A 635 7.44 -16.99 -12.47
N MET A 636 6.87 -18.11 -12.03
CA MET A 636 7.67 -19.20 -11.45
C MET A 636 8.68 -19.75 -12.46
N LYS A 637 8.28 -19.93 -13.71
CA LYS A 637 9.20 -20.31 -14.77
C LYS A 637 10.39 -19.34 -14.85
N TYR A 638 10.13 -18.04 -14.93
CA TYR A 638 11.21 -17.06 -15.06
C TYR A 638 12.13 -17.03 -13.86
N VAL A 639 11.60 -17.20 -12.64
CA VAL A 639 12.39 -17.24 -11.40
C VAL A 639 13.27 -18.48 -11.35
N TYR A 640 12.73 -19.65 -11.70
CA TYR A 640 13.47 -20.92 -11.62
C TYR A 640 14.43 -21.14 -12.80
N ASP A 641 14.18 -20.51 -13.94
CA ASP A 641 15.07 -20.56 -15.11
C ASP A 641 16.21 -19.52 -15.01
N ASP A 642 16.17 -18.59 -14.05
CA ASP A 642 17.17 -17.53 -13.90
C ASP A 642 18.40 -18.04 -13.11
N PRO A 643 19.57 -18.18 -13.77
CA PRO A 643 20.78 -18.68 -13.12
C PRO A 643 21.34 -17.72 -12.04
N GLU A 644 21.00 -16.42 -12.09
CA GLU A 644 21.45 -15.46 -11.09
C GLU A 644 20.64 -15.57 -9.80
N ILE A 645 19.37 -15.97 -9.89
CA ILE A 645 18.52 -16.26 -8.72
C ILE A 645 18.90 -17.63 -8.17
N ASN A 646 19.17 -18.59 -9.05
CA ASN A 646 19.58 -19.96 -8.71
C ASN A 646 18.66 -20.60 -7.66
N MET A 647 17.34 -20.54 -7.88
CA MET A 647 16.35 -21.06 -6.95
C MET A 647 16.46 -22.58 -6.84
N PRO A 648 16.63 -23.13 -5.62
CA PRO A 648 16.74 -24.57 -5.45
C PRO A 648 15.48 -25.31 -5.91
N ILE A 649 15.65 -26.41 -6.64
CA ILE A 649 14.54 -27.30 -7.01
C ILE A 649 14.37 -28.31 -5.89
N LEU A 650 13.30 -28.15 -5.11
CA LEU A 650 12.96 -29.03 -3.99
C LEU A 650 11.59 -29.66 -4.22
N ASP A 651 11.39 -30.83 -3.66
CA ASP A 651 10.10 -31.49 -3.56
C ASP A 651 9.50 -31.26 -2.16
N PHE A 652 8.19 -31.48 -2.00
CA PHE A 652 7.55 -31.42 -0.70
C PHE A 652 7.90 -32.68 0.11
N GLU A 653 8.51 -32.51 1.26
CA GLU A 653 8.99 -33.60 2.07
C GLU A 653 7.86 -34.25 2.87
N GLN A 654 7.62 -35.55 2.64
CA GLN A 654 6.60 -36.31 3.35
C GLN A 654 7.03 -36.56 4.81
N PRO A 655 6.25 -36.11 5.82
CA PRO A 655 6.53 -36.42 7.21
C PRO A 655 6.44 -37.93 7.52
N PRO A 656 7.25 -38.45 8.46
CA PRO A 656 7.25 -39.86 8.80
C PRO A 656 5.91 -40.41 9.30
N ASP A 657 5.10 -39.53 9.90
CA ASP A 657 3.78 -39.87 10.42
C ASP A 657 2.62 -39.69 9.40
N VAL A 658 2.95 -39.42 8.15
CA VAL A 658 2.05 -39.55 7.00
C VAL A 658 2.30 -40.88 6.32
N VAL A 659 1.30 -41.75 6.29
CA VAL A 659 1.40 -43.11 5.76
C VAL A 659 0.35 -43.37 4.69
N SER A 660 0.69 -44.19 3.70
CA SER A 660 -0.26 -44.65 2.69
C SER A 660 -1.04 -45.86 3.19
N ALA A 661 -2.33 -45.89 2.95
CA ALA A 661 -3.18 -47.02 3.24
C ALA A 661 -4.33 -47.18 2.23
N THR A 662 -4.80 -48.41 2.07
CA THR A 662 -5.96 -48.72 1.24
C THR A 662 -7.17 -49.00 2.11
N ILE A 663 -8.23 -48.25 1.91
CA ILE A 663 -9.50 -48.39 2.63
C ILE A 663 -10.61 -48.83 1.72
N CYS A 664 -11.63 -49.44 2.31
CA CYS A 664 -12.89 -49.71 1.63
C CYS A 664 -13.69 -48.42 1.42
N ALA A 665 -14.12 -48.13 0.21
CA ALA A 665 -14.89 -46.91 -0.08
C ALA A 665 -16.21 -46.83 0.68
N GLU A 666 -16.84 -47.97 1.02
CA GLU A 666 -18.12 -48.01 1.71
C GLU A 666 -17.99 -47.91 3.21
N SER A 667 -17.14 -48.77 3.85
CA SER A 667 -16.98 -48.81 5.31
C SER A 667 -16.02 -47.79 5.86
N GLN A 668 -15.18 -47.18 5.03
CA GLN A 668 -14.08 -46.26 5.42
C GLN A 668 -13.06 -46.92 6.39
N LYS A 669 -13.03 -48.27 6.46
CA LYS A 669 -12.08 -49.08 7.20
C LYS A 669 -11.02 -49.69 6.29
N LEU A 670 -9.95 -50.28 6.83
CA LEU A 670 -8.92 -50.93 6.02
C LEU A 670 -9.57 -51.95 5.07
N ALA A 671 -9.16 -51.89 3.80
CA ALA A 671 -9.76 -52.74 2.78
C ALA A 671 -9.38 -54.22 2.98
N THR A 672 -10.34 -55.11 2.76
CA THR A 672 -10.10 -56.55 2.59
C THR A 672 -9.98 -56.90 1.11
N PRO A 673 -9.50 -58.09 0.74
CA PRO A 673 -9.50 -58.57 -0.64
C PRO A 673 -10.87 -58.54 -1.30
N TYR A 674 -11.94 -58.64 -0.49
CA TYR A 674 -13.33 -58.73 -0.93
C TYR A 674 -14.04 -57.40 -1.15
N CYS A 675 -13.39 -56.28 -0.79
CA CYS A 675 -13.97 -54.96 -1.03
C CYS A 675 -14.08 -54.65 -2.52
N PRO A 676 -15.28 -54.34 -3.05
CA PRO A 676 -15.49 -54.09 -4.47
C PRO A 676 -14.89 -52.77 -4.94
N GLN A 677 -14.86 -51.77 -4.04
CA GLN A 677 -14.25 -50.49 -4.30
C GLN A 677 -13.25 -50.16 -3.18
N LYS A 678 -12.01 -49.88 -3.60
CA LYS A 678 -10.91 -49.58 -2.72
C LYS A 678 -10.34 -48.21 -3.07
N ILE A 679 -10.00 -47.45 -2.05
CA ILE A 679 -9.35 -46.12 -2.18
C ILE A 679 -8.02 -46.19 -1.49
N THR A 680 -6.96 -45.93 -2.25
CA THR A 680 -5.59 -45.78 -1.67
C THR A 680 -5.32 -44.30 -1.53
N ASP A 681 -4.99 -43.85 -0.32
CA ASP A 681 -4.67 -42.45 -0.05
C ASP A 681 -3.68 -42.34 1.14
N ILE A 682 -3.31 -41.12 1.49
CA ILE A 682 -2.42 -40.82 2.60
C ILE A 682 -3.21 -40.45 3.86
N PHE A 683 -2.66 -40.80 5.02
CA PHE A 683 -3.28 -40.63 6.34
C PHE A 683 -2.28 -40.12 7.34
N ILE A 684 -2.72 -39.29 8.28
CA ILE A 684 -1.94 -39.06 9.52
C ILE A 684 -2.01 -40.36 10.33
N ARG A 685 -0.84 -40.92 10.70
CA ARG A 685 -0.73 -42.24 11.37
C ARG A 685 -1.67 -42.39 12.55
N LYS A 686 -1.83 -41.36 13.39
CA LYS A 686 -2.72 -41.37 14.56
C LYS A 686 -4.22 -41.54 14.23
N TYR A 687 -4.60 -41.20 12.99
CA TYR A 687 -5.98 -41.28 12.51
C TYR A 687 -6.21 -42.42 11.50
N LEU A 688 -5.21 -43.23 11.27
CA LEU A 688 -5.32 -44.38 10.37
C LEU A 688 -6.37 -45.36 10.93
N PRO A 689 -7.34 -45.84 10.11
CA PRO A 689 -8.28 -46.88 10.55
C PRO A 689 -7.53 -48.16 10.97
N VAL A 690 -7.80 -48.66 12.18
CA VAL A 690 -7.15 -49.91 12.67
C VAL A 690 -8.01 -51.15 12.38
N LYS A 691 -9.31 -50.97 12.12
CA LYS A 691 -10.23 -52.09 11.86
C LYS A 691 -10.32 -52.37 10.38
N GLN A 692 -10.35 -53.66 10.03
CA GLN A 692 -10.67 -54.12 8.68
C GLN A 692 -12.14 -53.92 8.35
N CYS A 693 -12.45 -53.86 7.04
CA CYS A 693 -13.82 -53.78 6.53
C CYS A 693 -14.64 -54.94 7.06
N ASP A 694 -15.76 -54.63 7.73
CA ASP A 694 -16.73 -55.59 8.25
C ASP A 694 -17.97 -55.76 7.35
N ILE A 695 -18.06 -54.99 6.26
CA ILE A 695 -19.12 -55.10 5.30
C ILE A 695 -18.83 -56.21 4.27
N HIS A 696 -17.56 -56.28 3.81
CA HIS A 696 -17.15 -57.21 2.75
C HIS A 696 -16.22 -58.28 3.35
N THR A 697 -16.80 -59.37 3.81
CA THR A 697 -16.09 -60.51 4.36
C THR A 697 -16.18 -61.74 3.42
N SER A 698 -15.35 -62.77 3.62
CA SER A 698 -15.32 -63.99 2.81
C SER A 698 -16.64 -64.80 2.82
N GLU A 699 -17.50 -64.52 3.82
CA GLU A 699 -18.79 -65.22 3.97
C GLU A 699 -19.95 -64.58 3.21
N GLN A 700 -19.79 -63.39 2.67
CA GLN A 700 -20.85 -62.70 1.91
C GLN A 700 -20.66 -62.88 0.40
N LYS A 701 -21.44 -63.78 -0.21
CA LYS A 701 -21.66 -63.79 -1.67
C LYS A 701 -22.27 -62.45 -2.09
N PRO A 702 -21.84 -61.84 -3.23
CA PRO A 702 -22.50 -60.63 -3.71
C PRO A 702 -24.00 -60.83 -3.84
N ARG A 703 -24.81 -60.04 -3.13
CA ARG A 703 -26.24 -59.95 -3.39
C ARG A 703 -26.39 -59.31 -4.78
N ILE A 704 -26.68 -60.13 -5.77
CA ILE A 704 -27.14 -59.63 -7.06
C ILE A 704 -28.53 -59.06 -6.79
N MET A 705 -28.69 -57.75 -6.73
CA MET A 705 -30.00 -57.10 -6.81
C MET A 705 -30.44 -57.23 -8.28
N PHE A 706 -31.50 -57.96 -8.50
CA PHE A 706 -32.28 -58.01 -9.75
C PHE A 706 -33.08 -56.72 -9.92
#